data_e75d990c36c91a6cf51b7bf177727307
#
_entry.id   e75d990c36c91a6cf51b7bf177727307
#
_cell.length_a   1.000
_cell.length_b   1.000
_cell.length_c   1.000
_cell.angle_alpha   90.00
_cell.angle_beta   90.00
_cell.angle_gamma   90.00
#
_symmetry.space_group_name_H-M   'P 1'
#
loop_
_entity.id
_entity.type
_entity.pdbx_description
1 polymer ?
#
loop_
_entity_poly.entity_id
_entity_poly.type
_entity_poly.pdbx_seq_one_letter_code
_entity_poly.pdbx_strand_id
1 'polypeptide(L)'
;MKYSHSHPLTVDSNKYYIIKLLWLNILLGGMTPLYFHVVNLSLHCTVTSLLFYTCDKAVFRDRRQAFLAAVLFAVHPVHTEAVTGIVGRADVLACVLFLLAFLSYLRSVNSTCVGKCFPPTSSPFFLLLSLFLGTCAMLTSDVLLILFFRVWIMAGSMPNFSEQDNPASFSPYFLTRFLTYSYLLTFNAWLLLAPMTLCYDWQVGSIPLVESLWDMRNVATAVFGLGMLLLTWNCLLSVQKLKHREVLVGLLFLVFPFIPASNLFFRVGFVVAERVLYMPSMGYCILVVHGLNRLCGVLSKWGTTVLTVTMLLVVGLFFWKTLKQNEVWLSRESLFRSGVQTLPLNAKVHYNYANFLKDYGRHDEAVYHYKTALRLYPRHASALNNLGTLTKDVSEAEVHYREALKLNPQHNRALFNLGNLLKSQKKLVEAEQLLRDSIRFGSQFADAYSSLAALLAEQERFGEADDIYVRGIENCPENSDLHNNYGVFLVDQGNGNGASGHYLQAIRLNPKHYVAMVNLGRLLRSANKNKEAETWYKRALGITRTVDVLSPLGALYYNTGRYEEALLIYKEAITMQPTNSELKLAVAQVLSVAGRAKEAERLINQVVSERHECLECQRLLSVIYSKMGNLKEALDACKRALQMEPKDPKILAELYFSEGNLLRELNQLDVAFESYKQAVELSPELSQAWMNMGGIRHIKGDYKAAREYYEKALELVPNSKILRENLSKLDRLEKKLQGQRREEQSPQEASTR
;
A
#
# COMPACT_ATOMS: atom_id res chain seq x y z
N MET A 1 -14.13 -16.39 -36.26
CA MET A 1 -13.03 -16.42 -37.25
C MET A 1 -12.12 -15.21 -37.01
N LYS A 2 -10.82 -15.46 -36.93
CA LYS A 2 -9.69 -14.54 -36.72
C LYS A 2 -9.68 -13.80 -35.38
N TYR A 3 -9.12 -14.47 -34.40
CA TYR A 3 -8.47 -13.87 -33.24
C TYR A 3 -7.21 -13.14 -33.71
N SER A 4 -7.14 -11.83 -33.51
CA SER A 4 -5.90 -11.10 -33.58
C SER A 4 -5.29 -11.09 -32.18
N HIS A 5 -4.17 -11.78 -32.03
CA HIS A 5 -3.31 -11.71 -30.86
C HIS A 5 -2.82 -10.26 -30.69
N SER A 6 -3.36 -9.53 -29.73
CA SER A 6 -2.73 -8.32 -29.20
C SER A 6 -1.74 -8.77 -28.13
N HIS A 7 -0.45 -8.63 -28.43
CA HIS A 7 0.64 -8.88 -27.51
C HIS A 7 0.51 -8.01 -26.23
N PRO A 8 0.61 -8.58 -25.04
CA PRO A 8 0.74 -7.83 -23.80
C PRO A 8 2.22 -7.61 -23.51
N LEU A 9 2.81 -6.51 -23.96
CA LEU A 9 4.12 -6.03 -23.48
C LEU A 9 4.40 -4.63 -24.04
N THR A 10 3.69 -3.62 -23.51
CA THR A 10 4.21 -2.25 -23.51
C THR A 10 4.63 -1.88 -22.11
N VAL A 11 5.59 -2.59 -21.56
CA VAL A 11 6.40 -2.11 -20.46
C VAL A 11 7.27 -0.99 -21.01
N ASP A 12 7.10 0.21 -20.46
CA ASP A 12 7.82 1.43 -20.76
C ASP A 12 9.33 1.13 -20.90
N SER A 13 9.88 1.12 -22.12
CA SER A 13 11.26 0.71 -22.37
C SER A 13 12.29 1.61 -21.66
N ASN A 14 11.91 2.83 -21.28
CA ASN A 14 12.74 3.72 -20.47
C ASN A 14 12.83 3.28 -19.00
N LYS A 15 11.74 2.74 -18.44
CA LYS A 15 11.82 2.06 -17.14
C LYS A 15 12.81 0.90 -17.18
N TYR A 16 12.99 0.25 -18.34
CA TYR A 16 13.83 -0.94 -18.48
C TYR A 16 15.33 -0.62 -18.39
N TYR A 17 15.81 0.51 -18.93
CA TYR A 17 17.24 0.88 -18.86
C TYR A 17 17.59 1.55 -17.52
N ILE A 18 16.76 2.42 -17.01
CA ILE A 18 16.88 2.96 -15.65
C ILE A 18 16.79 1.82 -14.61
N ILE A 19 15.88 0.88 -14.83
CA ILE A 19 15.75 -0.35 -14.03
C ILE A 19 17.04 -1.19 -14.12
N LYS A 20 17.65 -1.38 -15.29
CA LYS A 20 18.91 -2.15 -15.41
C LYS A 20 20.08 -1.49 -14.68
N LEU A 21 20.21 -0.16 -14.76
CA LEU A 21 21.25 0.56 -14.01
C LEU A 21 20.98 0.55 -12.51
N LEU A 22 19.69 0.68 -12.11
CA LEU A 22 19.23 0.49 -10.74
C LEU A 22 19.45 -0.97 -10.28
N TRP A 23 19.22 -1.96 -11.14
CA TRP A 23 19.46 -3.38 -10.84
C TRP A 23 20.94 -3.66 -10.53
N LEU A 24 21.87 -3.09 -11.27
CA LEU A 24 23.29 -3.22 -10.98
C LEU A 24 23.63 -2.64 -9.59
N ASN A 25 23.06 -1.49 -9.26
CA ASN A 25 23.25 -0.88 -7.93
C ASN A 25 22.58 -1.67 -6.81
N ILE A 26 21.38 -2.22 -7.06
CA ILE A 26 20.69 -3.10 -6.10
C ILE A 26 21.50 -4.38 -5.87
N LEU A 27 22.11 -4.91 -6.92
CA LEU A 27 22.96 -6.11 -6.85
C LEU A 27 24.24 -5.88 -6.03
N LEU A 28 24.82 -4.66 -6.10
CA LEU A 28 26.05 -4.29 -5.42
C LEU A 28 25.83 -3.77 -3.98
N GLY A 29 24.75 -3.05 -3.72
CA GLY A 29 24.52 -2.35 -2.46
C GLY A 29 23.18 -2.63 -1.80
N GLY A 30 22.35 -3.55 -2.34
CA GLY A 30 20.98 -3.78 -1.87
C GLY A 30 20.10 -2.54 -2.03
N MET A 31 19.00 -2.48 -1.28
CA MET A 31 18.07 -1.33 -1.26
C MET A 31 18.44 -0.28 -0.20
N THR A 32 19.74 -0.12 0.10
CA THR A 32 20.19 0.84 1.11
C THR A 32 20.26 2.27 0.55
N PRO A 33 19.49 3.24 1.07
CA PRO A 33 19.49 4.62 0.58
C PRO A 33 20.89 5.26 0.61
N LEU A 34 21.67 4.99 1.63
CA LEU A 34 23.03 5.52 1.79
C LEU A 34 23.92 5.19 0.59
N TYR A 35 23.88 3.94 0.12
CA TYR A 35 24.66 3.51 -1.05
C TYR A 35 24.30 4.31 -2.30
N PHE A 36 23.01 4.54 -2.53
CA PHE A 36 22.54 5.32 -3.69
C PHE A 36 23.03 6.77 -3.63
N HIS A 37 23.01 7.39 -2.45
CA HIS A 37 23.49 8.78 -2.26
C HIS A 37 25.02 8.88 -2.43
N VAL A 38 25.79 7.93 -1.89
CA VAL A 38 27.25 7.90 -2.05
C VAL A 38 27.64 7.80 -3.52
N VAL A 39 26.96 6.95 -4.30
CA VAL A 39 27.22 6.81 -5.74
C VAL A 39 26.91 8.12 -6.49
N ASN A 40 25.78 8.77 -6.21
CA ASN A 40 25.41 10.03 -6.85
C ASN A 40 26.40 11.15 -6.51
N LEU A 41 26.80 11.24 -5.25
CA LEU A 41 27.81 12.23 -4.81
C LEU A 41 29.16 11.98 -5.50
N SER A 42 29.59 10.73 -5.60
CA SER A 42 30.83 10.36 -6.31
C SER A 42 30.78 10.75 -7.79
N LEU A 43 29.63 10.53 -8.43
CA LEU A 43 29.42 10.96 -9.81
C LEU A 43 29.46 12.49 -9.95
N HIS A 44 28.85 13.23 -9.01
CA HIS A 44 28.91 14.71 -9.01
C HIS A 44 30.33 15.24 -8.81
N CYS A 45 31.11 14.64 -7.94
CA CYS A 45 32.55 14.95 -7.77
C CYS A 45 33.33 14.65 -9.07
N THR A 46 33.00 13.57 -9.76
CA THR A 46 33.61 13.22 -11.06
C THR A 46 33.27 14.25 -12.13
N VAL A 47 31.99 14.67 -12.24
CA VAL A 47 31.57 15.75 -13.17
C VAL A 47 32.33 17.03 -12.88
N THR A 48 32.38 17.44 -11.61
CA THR A 48 33.08 18.67 -11.19
C THR A 48 34.56 18.64 -11.56
N SER A 49 35.22 17.49 -11.35
CA SER A 49 36.64 17.28 -11.72
C SER A 49 36.87 17.29 -13.22
N LEU A 50 35.97 16.65 -13.99
CA LEU A 50 36.00 16.66 -15.46
C LEU A 50 35.71 18.07 -16.01
N LEU A 51 34.79 18.81 -15.41
CA LEU A 51 34.50 20.19 -15.79
C LEU A 51 35.73 21.08 -15.53
N PHE A 52 36.38 20.96 -14.36
CA PHE A 52 37.63 21.65 -14.08
C PHE A 52 38.68 21.36 -15.16
N TYR A 53 38.90 20.08 -15.45
CA TYR A 53 39.88 19.66 -16.47
C TYR A 53 39.52 20.20 -17.87
N THR A 54 38.25 20.14 -18.26
CA THR A 54 37.75 20.66 -19.54
C THR A 54 37.96 22.18 -19.60
N CYS A 55 37.64 22.91 -18.55
CA CYS A 55 37.86 24.35 -18.46
C CYS A 55 39.33 24.72 -18.54
N ASP A 56 40.22 23.99 -17.86
CA ASP A 56 41.67 24.20 -17.88
C ASP A 56 42.27 23.93 -19.26
N LYS A 57 41.86 22.90 -19.97
CA LYS A 57 42.44 22.48 -21.27
C LYS A 57 41.83 23.13 -22.50
N ALA A 58 40.53 23.40 -22.44
CA ALA A 58 39.77 23.81 -23.63
C ALA A 58 39.16 25.20 -23.58
N VAL A 59 38.87 25.72 -22.41
CA VAL A 59 38.07 26.96 -22.25
C VAL A 59 38.94 28.13 -21.85
N PHE A 60 39.47 28.11 -20.64
CA PHE A 60 40.25 29.20 -20.07
C PHE A 60 41.75 29.08 -20.32
N ARG A 61 42.43 30.23 -20.29
CA ARG A 61 43.91 30.25 -20.34
C ARG A 61 44.50 30.23 -18.94
N ASP A 62 43.76 30.71 -17.94
CA ASP A 62 44.15 30.77 -16.54
C ASP A 62 43.44 29.66 -15.75
N ARG A 63 44.25 28.84 -15.09
CA ARG A 63 43.80 27.74 -14.23
C ARG A 63 42.92 28.21 -13.06
N ARG A 64 43.11 29.45 -12.58
CA ARG A 64 42.28 30.02 -11.51
C ARG A 64 40.83 30.19 -11.95
N GLN A 65 40.59 30.61 -13.21
CA GLN A 65 39.26 30.75 -13.79
C GLN A 65 38.57 29.36 -13.95
N ALA A 66 39.33 28.37 -14.41
CA ALA A 66 38.83 26.99 -14.49
C ALA A 66 38.41 26.46 -13.11
N PHE A 67 39.21 26.72 -12.10
CA PHE A 67 38.93 26.35 -10.71
C PHE A 67 37.65 27.03 -10.19
N LEU A 68 37.54 28.36 -10.38
CA LEU A 68 36.36 29.12 -9.96
C LEU A 68 35.05 28.61 -10.63
N ALA A 69 35.10 28.30 -11.93
CA ALA A 69 33.95 27.73 -12.64
C ALA A 69 33.54 26.37 -12.06
N ALA A 70 34.50 25.51 -11.74
CA ALA A 70 34.24 24.21 -11.12
C ALA A 70 33.69 24.33 -9.70
N VAL A 71 34.21 25.26 -8.89
CA VAL A 71 33.71 25.52 -7.52
C VAL A 71 32.27 26.05 -7.58
N LEU A 72 31.98 27.02 -8.45
CA LEU A 72 30.64 27.55 -8.60
C LEU A 72 29.66 26.45 -9.04
N PHE A 73 30.06 25.56 -9.94
CA PHE A 73 29.27 24.40 -10.33
C PHE A 73 29.07 23.44 -9.14
N ALA A 74 30.12 23.11 -8.39
CA ALA A 74 30.06 22.15 -7.29
C ALA A 74 29.03 22.53 -6.21
N VAL A 75 28.92 23.83 -5.90
CA VAL A 75 28.06 24.33 -4.81
C VAL A 75 26.70 24.83 -5.28
N HIS A 76 26.39 24.73 -6.56
CA HIS A 76 25.18 25.33 -7.11
C HIS A 76 23.89 24.63 -6.62
N PRO A 77 22.95 25.34 -5.97
CA PRO A 77 21.77 24.73 -5.33
C PRO A 77 20.83 23.99 -6.29
N VAL A 78 20.80 24.36 -7.57
CA VAL A 78 19.95 23.69 -8.59
C VAL A 78 20.32 22.22 -8.78
N HIS A 79 21.49 21.79 -8.37
CA HIS A 79 21.95 20.40 -8.48
C HIS A 79 21.33 19.47 -7.45
N THR A 80 20.67 20.01 -6.42
CA THR A 80 20.17 19.19 -5.30
C THR A 80 19.18 18.11 -5.76
N GLU A 81 18.26 18.44 -6.66
CA GLU A 81 17.32 17.44 -7.21
C GLU A 81 18.05 16.33 -7.99
N ALA A 82 19.03 16.70 -8.82
CA ALA A 82 19.75 15.74 -9.65
C ALA A 82 20.68 14.83 -8.84
N VAL A 83 21.28 15.34 -7.75
CA VAL A 83 22.27 14.61 -6.94
C VAL A 83 21.59 13.80 -5.83
N THR A 84 20.58 14.37 -5.15
CA THR A 84 19.87 13.70 -4.05
C THR A 84 18.79 12.74 -4.55
N GLY A 85 18.13 13.09 -5.66
CA GLY A 85 17.12 12.23 -6.28
C GLY A 85 17.73 11.01 -6.97
N ILE A 86 17.16 9.81 -6.71
CA ILE A 86 17.63 8.58 -7.37
C ILE A 86 17.45 8.66 -8.90
N VAL A 87 16.36 9.27 -9.35
CA VAL A 87 16.04 9.44 -10.78
C VAL A 87 17.03 10.40 -11.46
N GLY A 88 17.53 11.42 -10.77
CA GLY A 88 18.49 12.40 -11.28
C GLY A 88 19.87 11.82 -11.62
N ARG A 89 20.19 10.59 -11.20
CA ARG A 89 21.44 9.90 -11.55
C ARG A 89 21.68 9.84 -13.07
N ALA A 90 20.61 9.67 -13.83
CA ALA A 90 20.71 9.62 -15.29
C ALA A 90 21.30 10.92 -15.86
N ASP A 91 20.87 12.08 -15.34
CA ASP A 91 21.34 13.39 -15.76
C ASP A 91 22.83 13.61 -15.39
N VAL A 92 23.23 13.20 -14.19
CA VAL A 92 24.61 13.28 -13.71
C VAL A 92 25.53 12.38 -14.53
N LEU A 93 25.13 11.13 -14.80
CA LEU A 93 25.88 10.20 -15.63
C LEU A 93 26.00 10.68 -17.09
N ALA A 94 24.91 11.19 -17.65
CA ALA A 94 24.90 11.80 -18.97
C ALA A 94 25.95 12.93 -19.08
N CYS A 95 26.06 13.74 -18.04
CA CYS A 95 27.03 14.82 -17.94
C CYS A 95 28.49 14.28 -17.92
N VAL A 96 28.78 13.20 -17.19
CA VAL A 96 30.09 12.52 -17.22
C VAL A 96 30.44 12.11 -18.66
N LEU A 97 29.51 11.39 -19.31
CA LEU A 97 29.71 10.87 -20.66
C LEU A 97 29.86 12.00 -21.68
N PHE A 98 29.07 13.06 -21.55
CA PHE A 98 29.15 14.26 -22.39
C PHE A 98 30.53 14.93 -22.29
N LEU A 99 31.05 15.15 -21.09
CA LEU A 99 32.37 15.76 -20.88
C LEU A 99 33.50 14.86 -21.43
N LEU A 100 33.42 13.54 -21.22
CA LEU A 100 34.37 12.59 -21.78
C LEU A 100 34.31 12.58 -23.30
N ALA A 101 33.12 12.65 -23.92
CA ALA A 101 32.94 12.75 -25.37
C ALA A 101 33.61 14.02 -25.90
N PHE A 102 33.36 15.16 -25.25
CA PHE A 102 33.95 16.45 -25.64
C PHE A 102 35.49 16.42 -25.52
N LEU A 103 36.05 15.88 -24.46
CA LEU A 103 37.51 15.75 -24.28
C LEU A 103 38.13 14.79 -25.30
N SER A 104 37.45 13.71 -25.65
CA SER A 104 37.89 12.77 -26.69
C SER A 104 37.90 13.44 -28.06
N TYR A 105 36.90 14.24 -28.38
CA TYR A 105 36.84 15.06 -29.60
C TYR A 105 38.02 16.04 -29.67
N LEU A 106 38.28 16.78 -28.59
CA LEU A 106 39.40 17.71 -28.53
C LEU A 106 40.76 17.03 -28.73
N ARG A 107 40.95 15.84 -28.17
CA ARG A 107 42.17 15.03 -28.45
C ARG A 107 42.30 14.64 -29.91
N SER A 108 41.19 14.22 -30.53
CA SER A 108 41.19 13.88 -31.97
C SER A 108 41.65 15.06 -32.83
N VAL A 109 41.08 16.26 -32.57
CA VAL A 109 41.42 17.47 -33.32
C VAL A 109 42.86 17.93 -33.07
N ASN A 110 43.34 17.90 -31.84
CA ASN A 110 44.73 18.31 -31.51
C ASN A 110 45.77 17.35 -32.06
N SER A 111 45.46 16.05 -32.17
CA SER A 111 46.34 15.04 -32.78
C SER A 111 46.59 15.30 -34.29
N THR A 112 45.59 15.91 -34.98
CA THR A 112 45.73 16.25 -36.41
C THR A 112 46.62 17.47 -36.66
N CYS A 113 46.78 18.36 -35.66
CA CYS A 113 47.57 19.59 -35.79
C CYS A 113 49.07 19.38 -35.53
N VAL A 114 49.51 18.30 -34.89
CA VAL A 114 50.93 18.07 -34.49
C VAL A 114 51.71 17.22 -35.48
N GLY A 115 51.07 16.57 -36.45
CA GLY A 115 51.69 15.59 -37.31
C GLY A 115 51.85 16.03 -38.75
N LYS A 116 52.92 16.80 -39.08
CA LYS A 116 53.29 17.05 -40.52
C LYS A 116 54.07 15.89 -41.16
N CYS A 117 54.42 14.81 -40.46
CA CYS A 117 55.29 13.76 -41.02
C CYS A 117 54.87 12.30 -40.85
N PHE A 118 53.73 11.96 -40.24
CA PHE A 118 53.24 10.58 -40.16
C PHE A 118 51.69 10.53 -40.26
N PRO A 119 51.11 9.50 -40.91
CA PRO A 119 49.65 9.37 -40.94
C PRO A 119 49.13 9.18 -39.53
N PRO A 120 48.09 9.93 -39.10
CA PRO A 120 47.61 9.92 -37.72
C PRO A 120 46.77 8.66 -37.47
N THR A 121 47.40 7.61 -36.98
CA THR A 121 46.76 6.34 -36.65
C THR A 121 45.89 6.44 -35.37
N SER A 122 46.07 7.50 -34.58
CA SER A 122 45.32 7.72 -33.32
C SER A 122 44.09 8.63 -33.44
N SER A 123 43.99 9.43 -34.51
CA SER A 123 42.90 10.39 -34.71
C SER A 123 41.50 9.77 -34.85
N PRO A 124 41.31 8.71 -35.69
CA PRO A 124 39.99 8.10 -35.86
C PRO A 124 39.47 7.40 -34.59
N PHE A 125 40.38 6.84 -33.79
CA PHE A 125 39.97 6.19 -32.54
C PHE A 125 39.30 7.18 -31.56
N PHE A 126 39.92 8.34 -31.32
CA PHE A 126 39.34 9.35 -30.43
C PHE A 126 38.07 9.98 -30.99
N LEU A 127 37.94 10.09 -32.31
CA LEU A 127 36.72 10.53 -32.96
C LEU A 127 35.59 9.49 -32.78
N LEU A 128 35.87 8.22 -33.05
CA LEU A 128 34.93 7.12 -32.84
C LEU A 128 34.55 6.99 -31.36
N LEU A 129 35.52 7.12 -30.45
CA LEU A 129 35.26 7.13 -29.00
C LEU A 129 34.36 8.31 -28.57
N SER A 130 34.61 9.50 -29.15
CA SER A 130 33.76 10.67 -28.89
C SER A 130 32.31 10.46 -29.36
N LEU A 131 32.15 9.90 -30.59
CA LEU A 131 30.83 9.57 -31.12
C LEU A 131 30.12 8.51 -30.27
N PHE A 132 30.83 7.46 -29.87
CA PHE A 132 30.29 6.42 -28.98
C PHE A 132 29.86 6.99 -27.61
N LEU A 133 30.73 7.74 -26.94
CA LEU A 133 30.42 8.36 -25.64
C LEU A 133 29.32 9.40 -25.75
N GLY A 134 29.29 10.17 -26.84
CA GLY A 134 28.20 11.11 -27.12
C GLY A 134 26.88 10.39 -27.32
N THR A 135 26.86 9.29 -28.03
CA THR A 135 25.67 8.43 -28.15
C THR A 135 25.24 7.85 -26.82
N CYS A 136 26.18 7.37 -26.00
CA CYS A 136 25.87 6.90 -24.64
C CYS A 136 25.33 8.01 -23.76
N ALA A 137 25.87 9.23 -23.83
CA ALA A 137 25.36 10.39 -23.10
C ALA A 137 23.90 10.71 -23.49
N MET A 138 23.61 10.67 -24.78
CA MET A 138 22.25 10.87 -25.30
C MET A 138 21.30 9.74 -24.85
N LEU A 139 21.76 8.51 -24.78
CA LEU A 139 20.97 7.36 -24.33
C LEU A 139 20.68 7.39 -22.83
N THR A 140 21.57 7.99 -22.03
CA THR A 140 21.37 8.12 -20.58
C THR A 140 20.51 9.31 -20.20
N SER A 141 20.49 10.39 -21.00
CA SER A 141 19.78 11.64 -20.72
C SER A 141 18.37 11.74 -21.28
N ASP A 142 17.73 10.68 -21.69
CA ASP A 142 16.34 10.64 -22.23
C ASP A 142 16.05 11.55 -23.45
N VAL A 143 17.04 12.14 -24.13
CA VAL A 143 16.79 13.43 -24.73
C VAL A 143 16.68 13.51 -26.26
N LEU A 144 17.27 12.71 -27.06
CA LEU A 144 17.10 12.87 -28.52
C LEU A 144 17.10 11.56 -29.32
N LEU A 145 18.04 10.67 -29.04
CA LEU A 145 18.14 9.41 -29.77
C LEU A 145 17.11 8.40 -29.27
N ILE A 146 16.82 8.44 -27.97
CA ILE A 146 15.72 7.66 -27.39
C ILE A 146 14.39 8.15 -27.93
N LEU A 147 14.22 9.46 -28.12
CA LEU A 147 12.98 9.98 -28.71
C LEU A 147 12.79 9.46 -30.14
N PHE A 148 13.83 9.45 -30.95
CA PHE A 148 13.77 8.91 -32.33
C PHE A 148 13.54 7.39 -32.32
N PHE A 149 14.32 6.63 -31.53
CA PHE A 149 14.10 5.19 -31.33
C PHE A 149 12.78 4.88 -30.62
N ARG A 150 12.38 5.70 -29.64
CA ARG A 150 11.12 5.55 -28.93
C ARG A 150 9.92 5.80 -29.83
N VAL A 151 9.95 6.86 -30.62
CA VAL A 151 8.93 7.12 -31.65
C VAL A 151 8.88 6.00 -32.68
N TRP A 152 10.04 5.44 -33.04
CA TRP A 152 10.13 4.31 -33.98
C TRP A 152 9.65 3.00 -33.35
N ILE A 153 10.09 2.66 -32.12
CA ILE A 153 9.68 1.44 -31.39
C ILE A 153 8.22 1.50 -30.93
N MET A 154 7.73 2.69 -30.56
CA MET A 154 6.34 2.90 -30.15
C MET A 154 5.39 3.12 -31.33
N ALA A 155 5.82 2.78 -32.55
CA ALA A 155 5.03 2.96 -33.77
C ALA A 155 4.42 4.38 -33.91
N GLY A 156 5.17 5.41 -33.51
CA GLY A 156 4.76 6.80 -33.62
C GLY A 156 3.91 7.34 -32.46
N SER A 157 3.63 6.54 -31.42
CA SER A 157 2.88 7.03 -30.25
C SER A 157 3.75 7.96 -29.40
N MET A 158 3.27 9.21 -29.19
CA MET A 158 3.89 10.15 -28.25
C MET A 158 3.45 9.88 -26.82
N PRO A 159 4.30 10.15 -25.81
CA PRO A 159 3.87 10.08 -24.41
C PRO A 159 2.67 10.99 -24.18
N ASN A 160 1.61 10.44 -23.60
CA ASN A 160 0.43 11.22 -23.25
C ASN A 160 0.69 11.99 -21.95
N PHE A 161 0.88 13.30 -22.05
CA PHE A 161 0.91 14.21 -20.92
C PHE A 161 -0.47 14.82 -20.70
N SER A 162 -0.78 15.17 -19.46
CA SER A 162 -2.03 15.82 -19.09
C SER A 162 -1.86 17.35 -19.00
N GLU A 163 -2.99 18.07 -19.03
CA GLU A 163 -3.02 19.50 -18.74
C GLU A 163 -2.42 19.85 -17.37
N GLN A 164 -2.54 18.91 -16.41
CA GLN A 164 -1.96 19.05 -15.08
C GLN A 164 -0.43 19.11 -15.11
N ASP A 165 0.21 18.34 -15.99
CA ASP A 165 1.66 18.25 -16.09
C ASP A 165 2.26 19.50 -16.77
N ASN A 166 1.63 19.98 -17.83
CA ASN A 166 2.10 21.15 -18.61
C ASN A 166 0.92 21.94 -19.20
N PRO A 167 0.30 22.83 -18.42
CA PRO A 167 -0.89 23.59 -18.86
C PRO A 167 -0.66 24.39 -20.13
N ALA A 168 0.54 24.93 -20.35
CA ALA A 168 0.85 25.71 -21.54
C ALA A 168 0.70 24.91 -22.84
N SER A 169 1.02 23.60 -22.82
CA SER A 169 0.89 22.71 -24.00
C SER A 169 -0.55 22.51 -24.45
N PHE A 170 -1.51 22.68 -23.54
CA PHE A 170 -2.93 22.44 -23.76
C PHE A 170 -3.73 23.74 -24.02
N SER A 171 -3.10 24.90 -23.90
CA SER A 171 -3.76 26.16 -24.23
C SER A 171 -4.15 26.17 -25.71
N PRO A 172 -5.40 26.52 -26.08
CA PRO A 172 -5.83 26.62 -27.47
C PRO A 172 -5.16 27.79 -28.21
N TYR A 173 -4.74 28.84 -27.48
CA TYR A 173 -4.21 30.06 -28.05
C TYR A 173 -2.70 29.96 -28.29
N PHE A 174 -2.27 30.14 -29.52
CA PHE A 174 -0.86 30.15 -29.91
C PHE A 174 -0.06 31.23 -29.16
N LEU A 175 -0.64 32.44 -29.02
CA LEU A 175 0.01 33.54 -28.32
C LEU A 175 0.32 33.20 -26.86
N THR A 176 -0.63 32.64 -26.15
CA THR A 176 -0.45 32.18 -24.74
C THR A 176 0.66 31.14 -24.63
N ARG A 177 0.71 30.17 -25.56
CA ARG A 177 1.79 29.17 -25.58
C ARG A 177 3.14 29.82 -25.81
N PHE A 178 3.23 30.68 -26.83
CA PHE A 178 4.47 31.37 -27.19
C PHE A 178 5.00 32.24 -26.04
N LEU A 179 4.15 33.08 -25.45
CA LEU A 179 4.53 33.98 -24.36
C LEU A 179 4.93 33.19 -23.12
N THR A 180 4.17 32.15 -22.78
CA THR A 180 4.47 31.30 -21.60
C THR A 180 5.77 30.57 -21.79
N TYR A 181 6.01 29.92 -22.93
CA TYR A 181 7.29 29.20 -23.16
C TYR A 181 8.49 30.16 -23.16
N SER A 182 8.34 31.36 -23.76
CA SER A 182 9.39 32.37 -23.72
C SER A 182 9.69 32.84 -22.30
N TYR A 183 8.65 33.00 -21.47
CA TYR A 183 8.84 33.31 -20.05
C TYR A 183 9.50 32.13 -19.27
N LEU A 184 9.14 30.89 -19.56
CA LEU A 184 9.76 29.72 -18.92
C LEU A 184 11.26 29.61 -19.19
N LEU A 185 11.73 29.99 -20.40
CA LEU A 185 13.17 30.10 -20.70
C LEU A 185 13.85 31.11 -19.77
N THR A 186 13.21 32.27 -19.62
CA THR A 186 13.69 33.34 -18.73
C THR A 186 13.70 32.88 -17.26
N PHE A 187 12.66 32.19 -16.83
CA PHE A 187 12.55 31.68 -15.47
C PHE A 187 13.61 30.61 -15.17
N ASN A 188 13.90 29.72 -16.12
CA ASN A 188 14.99 28.73 -15.96
C ASN A 188 16.36 29.41 -15.85
N ALA A 189 16.60 30.48 -16.64
CA ALA A 189 17.80 31.30 -16.50
C ALA A 189 17.86 32.01 -15.14
N TRP A 190 16.72 32.50 -14.64
CA TRP A 190 16.63 33.08 -13.30
C TRP A 190 16.97 32.06 -12.21
N LEU A 191 16.54 30.80 -12.31
CA LEU A 191 16.91 29.74 -11.35
C LEU A 191 18.42 29.46 -11.32
N LEU A 192 19.13 29.67 -12.45
CA LEU A 192 20.58 29.56 -12.46
C LEU A 192 21.25 30.79 -11.81
N LEU A 193 20.67 31.99 -11.96
CA LEU A 193 21.20 33.21 -11.38
C LEU A 193 20.89 33.34 -9.88
N ALA A 194 19.66 33.02 -9.49
CA ALA A 194 19.14 33.16 -8.14
C ALA A 194 18.30 31.94 -7.73
N PRO A 195 18.91 30.83 -7.34
CA PRO A 195 18.24 29.57 -6.97
C PRO A 195 17.57 29.65 -5.58
N MET A 196 16.70 30.66 -5.40
CA MET A 196 16.02 30.90 -4.12
C MET A 196 14.82 30.00 -3.92
N THR A 197 14.00 29.83 -4.97
CA THR A 197 12.78 29.01 -4.97
C THR A 197 13.07 27.69 -5.65
N LEU A 198 13.27 26.62 -4.87
CA LEU A 198 13.50 25.26 -5.36
C LEU A 198 12.42 24.35 -4.85
N CYS A 199 11.82 23.53 -5.75
CA CYS A 199 10.72 22.62 -5.44
C CYS A 199 10.90 21.31 -6.22
N TYR A 200 10.56 20.20 -5.59
CA TYR A 200 10.67 18.86 -6.18
C TYR A 200 9.68 18.58 -7.32
N ASP A 201 8.62 19.41 -7.48
CA ASP A 201 7.58 19.16 -8.48
C ASP A 201 6.92 20.49 -8.94
N TRP A 202 7.07 20.80 -10.22
CA TRP A 202 6.56 22.01 -10.85
C TRP A 202 5.49 21.64 -11.87
N GLN A 203 4.20 21.65 -11.44
CA GLN A 203 3.06 21.36 -12.31
C GLN A 203 2.04 22.51 -12.34
N VAL A 204 0.78 22.23 -12.69
CA VAL A 204 -0.29 23.22 -12.77
C VAL A 204 -0.37 24.09 -11.51
N GLY A 205 -0.46 25.41 -11.70
CA GLY A 205 -0.48 26.39 -10.61
C GLY A 205 0.91 26.85 -10.14
N SER A 206 2.02 26.18 -10.53
CA SER A 206 3.37 26.63 -10.17
C SER A 206 3.74 27.95 -10.84
N ILE A 207 3.47 28.07 -12.12
CA ILE A 207 3.69 29.27 -12.93
C ILE A 207 2.41 29.51 -13.74
N PRO A 208 1.69 30.61 -13.47
CA PRO A 208 0.48 30.96 -14.24
C PRO A 208 0.79 31.23 -15.71
N LEU A 209 -0.13 30.89 -16.61
CA LEU A 209 0.00 31.16 -18.04
C LEU A 209 0.15 32.68 -18.30
N VAL A 210 0.94 33.02 -19.32
CA VAL A 210 1.07 34.39 -19.81
C VAL A 210 0.09 34.59 -20.97
N GLU A 211 -1.05 35.20 -20.67
CA GLU A 211 -2.17 35.30 -21.64
C GLU A 211 -2.18 36.61 -22.41
N SER A 212 -1.51 37.64 -21.89
CA SER A 212 -1.52 38.98 -22.47
C SER A 212 -0.10 39.47 -22.77
N LEU A 213 0.03 40.26 -23.86
CA LEU A 213 1.26 40.97 -24.18
C LEU A 213 1.61 42.04 -23.12
N TRP A 214 0.63 42.54 -22.38
CA TRP A 214 0.81 43.54 -21.33
C TRP A 214 1.19 42.93 -19.96
N ASP A 215 1.36 41.64 -19.89
CA ASP A 215 1.83 41.00 -18.67
C ASP A 215 3.27 41.46 -18.36
N MET A 216 3.50 41.93 -17.13
CA MET A 216 4.81 42.44 -16.69
C MET A 216 5.93 41.42 -16.83
N ARG A 217 5.60 40.12 -16.82
CA ARG A 217 6.58 39.03 -17.03
C ARG A 217 7.23 39.08 -18.40
N ASN A 218 6.55 39.65 -19.40
CA ASN A 218 7.10 39.85 -20.75
C ASN A 218 8.26 40.85 -20.79
N VAL A 219 8.35 41.78 -19.84
CA VAL A 219 9.50 42.69 -19.71
C VAL A 219 10.78 41.87 -19.36
N ALA A 220 10.66 40.95 -18.41
CA ALA A 220 11.79 40.06 -18.06
C ALA A 220 12.20 39.21 -19.25
N THR A 221 11.22 38.67 -20.00
CA THR A 221 11.45 37.88 -21.23
C THR A 221 12.15 38.71 -22.30
N ALA A 222 11.74 39.97 -22.51
CA ALA A 222 12.37 40.88 -23.48
C ALA A 222 13.82 41.22 -23.08
N VAL A 223 14.07 41.53 -21.80
CA VAL A 223 15.42 41.80 -21.28
C VAL A 223 16.33 40.59 -21.47
N PHE A 224 15.83 39.40 -21.12
CA PHE A 224 16.59 38.13 -21.30
C PHE A 224 16.87 37.86 -22.77
N GLY A 225 15.86 37.99 -23.64
CA GLY A 225 16.01 37.83 -25.10
C GLY A 225 17.03 38.80 -25.69
N LEU A 226 16.96 40.09 -25.34
CA LEU A 226 17.94 41.07 -25.76
C LEU A 226 19.36 40.74 -25.28
N GLY A 227 19.48 40.33 -24.01
CA GLY A 227 20.79 39.88 -23.47
C GLY A 227 21.38 38.71 -24.22
N MET A 228 20.56 37.68 -24.52
CA MET A 228 20.99 36.52 -25.29
C MET A 228 21.35 36.88 -26.75
N LEU A 229 20.59 37.77 -27.38
CA LEU A 229 20.89 38.28 -28.72
C LEU A 229 22.23 39.02 -28.76
N LEU A 230 22.47 39.93 -27.81
CA LEU A 230 23.75 40.68 -27.70
C LEU A 230 24.91 39.71 -27.43
N LEU A 231 24.73 38.72 -26.55
CA LEU A 231 25.76 37.73 -26.26
C LEU A 231 26.10 36.89 -27.50
N THR A 232 25.08 36.44 -28.21
CA THR A 232 25.24 35.65 -29.46
C THR A 232 25.86 36.47 -30.57
N TRP A 233 25.45 37.73 -30.74
CA TRP A 233 26.00 38.66 -31.69
C TRP A 233 27.49 38.91 -31.43
N ASN A 234 27.87 39.20 -30.18
CA ASN A 234 29.27 39.32 -29.78
C ASN A 234 30.08 38.06 -30.04
N CYS A 235 29.47 36.88 -29.79
CA CYS A 235 30.08 35.60 -30.09
C CYS A 235 30.36 35.44 -31.59
N LEU A 236 29.38 35.72 -32.48
CA LEU A 236 29.52 35.58 -33.92
C LEU A 236 30.58 36.53 -34.49
N LEU A 237 30.62 37.80 -34.06
CA LEU A 237 31.66 38.74 -34.45
C LEU A 237 33.07 38.31 -33.99
N SER A 238 33.17 37.57 -32.90
CA SER A 238 34.40 37.15 -32.29
C SER A 238 34.92 35.82 -32.84
N VAL A 239 34.05 34.96 -33.38
CA VAL A 239 34.42 33.69 -34.05
C VAL A 239 35.37 33.94 -35.22
N GLN A 240 35.13 35.01 -35.99
CA GLN A 240 36.03 35.39 -37.07
C GLN A 240 37.46 35.73 -36.62
N LYS A 241 37.67 36.12 -35.37
CA LYS A 241 38.97 36.49 -34.78
C LYS A 241 39.55 35.48 -33.79
N LEU A 242 38.90 34.32 -33.56
CA LEU A 242 39.30 33.27 -32.59
C LEU A 242 39.60 33.77 -31.18
N LYS A 243 39.08 34.95 -30.77
CA LYS A 243 39.43 35.66 -29.55
C LYS A 243 38.58 35.29 -28.30
N HIS A 244 37.40 34.67 -28.46
CA HIS A 244 36.46 34.44 -27.34
C HIS A 244 35.86 33.06 -27.36
N ARG A 245 36.70 32.02 -27.38
CA ARG A 245 36.25 30.62 -27.30
C ARG A 245 35.48 30.30 -26.03
N GLU A 246 35.77 31.04 -24.93
CA GLU A 246 35.09 30.88 -23.64
C GLU A 246 33.57 31.15 -23.76
N VAL A 247 33.19 32.21 -24.47
CA VAL A 247 31.79 32.58 -24.68
C VAL A 247 31.09 31.55 -25.57
N LEU A 248 31.76 31.10 -26.63
CA LEU A 248 31.19 30.08 -27.53
C LEU A 248 30.93 28.77 -26.79
N VAL A 249 31.92 28.24 -26.06
CA VAL A 249 31.77 26.99 -25.32
C VAL A 249 30.75 27.14 -24.20
N GLY A 250 30.76 28.27 -23.47
CA GLY A 250 29.77 28.57 -22.45
C GLY A 250 28.33 28.59 -23.00
N LEU A 251 28.09 29.25 -24.15
CA LEU A 251 26.79 29.27 -24.83
C LEU A 251 26.38 27.89 -25.34
N LEU A 252 27.30 27.12 -25.93
CA LEU A 252 27.01 25.78 -26.40
C LEU A 252 26.61 24.85 -25.22
N PHE A 253 27.34 24.92 -24.12
CA PHE A 253 27.06 24.12 -22.92
C PHE A 253 25.77 24.57 -22.21
N LEU A 254 25.39 25.84 -22.30
CA LEU A 254 24.15 26.36 -21.74
C LEU A 254 22.94 25.95 -22.56
N VAL A 255 23.00 26.19 -23.90
CA VAL A 255 21.83 26.12 -24.76
C VAL A 255 21.57 24.69 -25.24
N PHE A 256 22.59 24.00 -25.75
CA PHE A 256 22.41 22.68 -26.39
C PHE A 256 21.78 21.61 -25.46
N PRO A 257 22.25 21.43 -24.23
CA PRO A 257 21.63 20.44 -23.30
C PRO A 257 20.22 20.82 -22.87
N PHE A 258 19.84 22.11 -22.97
CA PHE A 258 18.51 22.60 -22.58
C PHE A 258 17.46 22.48 -23.70
N ILE A 259 17.88 22.41 -24.96
CA ILE A 259 16.96 22.37 -26.11
C ILE A 259 15.84 21.35 -25.97
N PRO A 260 16.10 20.10 -25.53
CA PRO A 260 15.06 19.09 -25.39
C PRO A 260 14.00 19.39 -24.34
N ALA A 261 14.36 20.15 -23.32
CA ALA A 261 13.44 20.55 -22.24
C ALA A 261 12.71 21.88 -22.50
N SER A 262 13.01 22.53 -23.61
CA SER A 262 12.52 23.87 -23.94
C SER A 262 11.08 23.94 -24.43
N ASN A 263 10.41 22.81 -24.66
CA ASN A 263 9.10 22.73 -25.35
C ASN A 263 9.10 23.21 -26.82
N LEU A 264 10.26 23.50 -27.42
CA LEU A 264 10.35 23.99 -28.78
C LEU A 264 10.05 22.92 -29.84
N PHE A 265 10.55 21.70 -29.65
CA PHE A 265 10.42 20.63 -30.63
C PHE A 265 9.32 19.61 -30.26
N PHE A 266 9.12 19.36 -28.99
CA PHE A 266 8.10 18.45 -28.49
C PHE A 266 7.62 18.85 -27.10
N ARG A 267 6.43 18.39 -26.74
CA ARG A 267 5.82 18.67 -25.44
C ARG A 267 6.54 17.87 -24.37
N VAL A 268 6.89 18.53 -23.26
CA VAL A 268 7.45 17.87 -22.07
C VAL A 268 6.40 17.77 -20.96
N GLY A 269 6.53 16.77 -20.08
CA GLY A 269 5.60 16.50 -19.00
C GLY A 269 5.88 17.27 -17.71
N PHE A 270 6.33 18.54 -17.81
CA PHE A 270 6.57 19.41 -16.66
C PHE A 270 6.55 20.87 -17.07
N VAL A 271 6.29 21.76 -16.14
CA VAL A 271 6.43 23.22 -16.33
C VAL A 271 7.89 23.63 -16.20
N VAL A 272 8.53 23.24 -15.09
CA VAL A 272 9.95 23.42 -14.82
C VAL A 272 10.49 22.09 -14.22
N ALA A 273 11.74 21.76 -14.50
CA ALA A 273 12.43 20.63 -13.84
C ALA A 273 13.86 21.08 -13.51
N GLU A 274 14.18 21.21 -12.23
CA GLU A 274 15.50 21.71 -11.76
C GLU A 274 16.63 20.79 -12.21
N ARG A 275 16.44 19.48 -12.18
CA ARG A 275 17.46 18.49 -12.62
C ARG A 275 17.90 18.67 -14.07
N VAL A 276 17.01 19.17 -14.94
CA VAL A 276 17.34 19.42 -16.36
C VAL A 276 18.35 20.55 -16.50
N LEU A 277 18.43 21.46 -15.52
CA LEU A 277 19.41 22.55 -15.49
C LEU A 277 20.82 22.09 -15.08
N TYR A 278 21.00 20.81 -14.66
CA TYR A 278 22.27 20.28 -14.23
C TYR A 278 23.37 20.42 -15.31
N MET A 279 23.11 19.99 -16.54
CA MET A 279 24.09 20.14 -17.64
C MET A 279 24.21 21.58 -18.13
N PRO A 280 23.14 22.34 -18.36
CA PRO A 280 23.21 23.77 -18.74
C PRO A 280 23.97 24.66 -17.76
N SER A 281 23.94 24.34 -16.46
CA SER A 281 24.68 25.08 -15.43
C SER A 281 26.20 25.14 -15.65
N MET A 282 26.77 24.14 -16.35
CA MET A 282 28.19 24.18 -16.73
C MET A 282 28.48 25.41 -17.62
N GLY A 283 27.62 25.61 -18.62
CA GLY A 283 27.72 26.76 -19.53
C GLY A 283 27.52 28.08 -18.78
N TYR A 284 26.56 28.14 -17.87
CA TYR A 284 26.34 29.26 -16.99
C TYR A 284 27.58 29.60 -16.15
N CYS A 285 28.18 28.63 -15.49
CA CYS A 285 29.39 28.84 -14.67
C CYS A 285 30.57 29.37 -15.51
N ILE A 286 30.77 28.85 -16.74
CA ILE A 286 31.77 29.34 -17.66
C ILE A 286 31.54 30.82 -18.04
N LEU A 287 30.30 31.17 -18.41
CA LEU A 287 29.95 32.53 -18.81
C LEU A 287 30.08 33.53 -17.65
N VAL A 288 29.65 33.16 -16.44
CA VAL A 288 29.80 34.00 -15.25
C VAL A 288 31.29 34.29 -14.95
N VAL A 289 32.11 33.26 -14.96
CA VAL A 289 33.57 33.43 -14.68
C VAL A 289 34.25 34.25 -15.78
N HIS A 290 33.88 34.06 -17.06
CA HIS A 290 34.35 34.91 -18.14
C HIS A 290 33.93 36.36 -17.95
N GLY A 291 32.66 36.62 -17.61
CA GLY A 291 32.14 37.96 -17.33
C GLY A 291 32.88 38.63 -16.16
N LEU A 292 33.09 37.91 -15.05
CA LEU A 292 33.84 38.38 -13.89
C LEU A 292 35.26 38.75 -14.28
N ASN A 293 35.97 37.92 -15.04
CA ASN A 293 37.33 38.20 -15.50
C ASN A 293 37.39 39.45 -16.38
N ARG A 294 36.38 39.66 -17.23
CA ARG A 294 36.26 40.88 -18.04
C ARG A 294 36.06 42.13 -17.17
N LEU A 295 35.18 42.05 -16.19
CA LEU A 295 34.92 43.12 -15.22
C LEU A 295 36.18 43.46 -14.41
N CYS A 296 36.90 42.45 -13.93
CA CYS A 296 38.18 42.67 -13.21
C CYS A 296 39.22 43.41 -14.09
N GLY A 297 39.20 43.20 -15.41
CA GLY A 297 40.12 43.88 -16.34
C GLY A 297 39.78 45.40 -16.57
N VAL A 298 38.55 45.80 -16.26
CA VAL A 298 38.09 47.19 -16.42
C VAL A 298 38.07 47.96 -15.11
N LEU A 299 37.88 47.25 -13.99
CA LEU A 299 37.73 47.82 -12.65
C LEU A 299 39.10 48.19 -12.05
N SER A 300 39.11 49.22 -11.17
CA SER A 300 40.25 49.56 -10.32
C SER A 300 40.57 48.38 -9.36
N LYS A 301 41.76 48.41 -8.74
CA LYS A 301 42.15 47.42 -7.74
C LYS A 301 41.12 47.26 -6.62
N TRP A 302 40.55 48.37 -6.17
CA TRP A 302 39.52 48.37 -5.12
C TRP A 302 38.22 47.72 -5.63
N GLY A 303 37.77 48.07 -6.83
CA GLY A 303 36.59 47.45 -7.49
C GLY A 303 36.78 45.96 -7.70
N THR A 304 37.98 45.50 -8.10
CA THR A 304 38.30 44.08 -8.24
C THR A 304 38.24 43.35 -6.90
N THR A 305 38.72 43.99 -5.79
CA THR A 305 38.63 43.41 -4.44
C THR A 305 37.18 43.26 -4.01
N VAL A 306 36.35 44.30 -4.19
CA VAL A 306 34.91 44.25 -3.91
C VAL A 306 34.20 43.14 -4.70
N LEU A 307 34.48 43.05 -6.00
CA LEU A 307 33.89 42.01 -6.86
C LEU A 307 34.31 40.60 -6.40
N THR A 308 35.55 40.41 -6.02
CA THR A 308 36.06 39.11 -5.50
C THR A 308 35.35 38.72 -4.20
N VAL A 309 35.24 39.69 -3.25
CA VAL A 309 34.55 39.47 -1.97
C VAL A 309 33.06 39.12 -2.22
N THR A 310 32.41 39.89 -3.11
CA THR A 310 31.01 39.61 -3.48
C THR A 310 30.84 38.19 -4.06
N MET A 311 31.76 37.78 -4.93
CA MET A 311 31.73 36.42 -5.50
C MET A 311 31.96 35.33 -4.45
N LEU A 312 32.87 35.55 -3.49
CA LEU A 312 33.03 34.61 -2.38
C LEU A 312 31.78 34.52 -1.50
N LEU A 313 31.10 35.65 -1.27
CA LEU A 313 29.81 35.66 -0.57
C LEU A 313 28.72 34.88 -1.35
N VAL A 314 28.64 35.05 -2.68
CA VAL A 314 27.70 34.27 -3.53
C VAL A 314 27.98 32.79 -3.44
N VAL A 315 29.22 32.36 -3.55
CA VAL A 315 29.65 30.97 -3.39
C VAL A 315 29.27 30.43 -2.00
N GLY A 316 29.50 31.20 -0.95
CA GLY A 316 29.12 30.87 0.42
C GLY A 316 27.60 30.74 0.59
N LEU A 317 26.81 31.65 -0.02
CA LEU A 317 25.34 31.60 -0.01
C LEU A 317 24.84 30.39 -0.78
N PHE A 318 25.43 30.06 -1.92
CA PHE A 318 25.05 28.87 -2.70
C PHE A 318 25.36 27.59 -1.92
N PHE A 319 26.53 27.52 -1.30
CA PHE A 319 26.90 26.39 -0.43
C PHE A 319 25.90 26.22 0.73
N TRP A 320 25.59 27.33 1.45
CA TRP A 320 24.61 27.30 2.53
C TRP A 320 23.23 26.91 2.06
N LYS A 321 22.76 27.45 0.92
CA LYS A 321 21.47 27.09 0.33
C LYS A 321 21.43 25.62 -0.09
N THR A 322 22.52 25.08 -0.65
CA THR A 322 22.65 23.66 -1.01
C THR A 322 22.53 22.77 0.21
N LEU A 323 23.18 23.11 1.33
CA LEU A 323 23.04 22.38 2.59
C LEU A 323 21.60 22.39 3.08
N LYS A 324 20.96 23.55 3.10
CA LYS A 324 19.55 23.70 3.49
C LYS A 324 18.60 22.93 2.58
N GLN A 325 18.86 22.94 1.28
CA GLN A 325 18.05 22.19 0.33
C GLN A 325 18.22 20.68 0.50
N ASN A 326 19.41 20.19 0.85
CA ASN A 326 19.62 18.77 1.16
C ASN A 326 18.83 18.32 2.40
N GLU A 327 18.67 19.19 3.43
CA GLU A 327 17.84 18.89 4.60
C GLU A 327 16.37 18.59 4.20
N VAL A 328 15.85 19.26 3.17
CA VAL A 328 14.49 19.04 2.66
C VAL A 328 14.32 17.63 2.13
N TRP A 329 15.36 17.01 1.56
CA TRP A 329 15.31 15.66 0.99
C TRP A 329 15.54 14.53 2.01
N LEU A 330 15.73 14.82 3.29
CA LEU A 330 15.98 13.80 4.33
C LEU A 330 14.76 12.94 4.63
N SER A 331 13.54 13.46 4.48
CA SER A 331 12.33 12.71 4.74
C SER A 331 11.21 13.05 3.74
N ARG A 332 10.25 12.12 3.58
CA ARG A 332 9.05 12.38 2.76
C ARG A 332 8.25 13.57 3.30
N GLU A 333 8.19 13.73 4.63
CA GLU A 333 7.45 14.83 5.25
C GLU A 333 8.11 16.18 4.95
N SER A 334 9.42 16.31 5.19
CA SER A 334 10.15 17.56 4.91
C SER A 334 10.05 17.94 3.44
N LEU A 335 10.15 16.97 2.53
CA LEU A 335 10.06 17.18 1.09
C LEU A 335 8.69 17.72 0.67
N PHE A 336 7.61 17.04 1.06
CA PHE A 336 6.26 17.43 0.66
C PHE A 336 5.81 18.72 1.35
N ARG A 337 6.16 18.90 2.63
CA ARG A 337 5.89 20.14 3.38
C ARG A 337 6.61 21.34 2.76
N SER A 338 7.88 21.19 2.38
CA SER A 338 8.63 22.22 1.67
C SER A 338 7.98 22.61 0.35
N GLY A 339 7.46 21.63 -0.43
CA GLY A 339 6.74 21.91 -1.67
C GLY A 339 5.52 22.81 -1.46
N VAL A 340 4.71 22.52 -0.44
CA VAL A 340 3.54 23.34 -0.07
C VAL A 340 3.95 24.75 0.37
N GLN A 341 5.08 24.89 1.09
CA GLN A 341 5.58 26.19 1.51
C GLN A 341 6.16 27.02 0.36
N THR A 342 6.87 26.35 -0.55
CA THR A 342 7.52 27.03 -1.69
C THR A 342 6.57 27.38 -2.81
N LEU A 343 5.62 26.48 -3.12
CA LEU A 343 4.65 26.65 -4.20
C LEU A 343 3.21 26.43 -3.72
N PRO A 344 2.66 27.32 -2.89
CA PRO A 344 1.34 27.15 -2.28
C PRO A 344 0.17 27.16 -3.29
N LEU A 345 0.39 27.56 -4.52
CA LEU A 345 -0.61 27.54 -5.59
C LEU A 345 -0.53 26.30 -6.49
N ASN A 346 0.41 25.39 -6.23
CA ASN A 346 0.56 24.16 -6.98
C ASN A 346 -0.35 23.07 -6.39
N ALA A 347 -1.37 22.66 -7.13
CA ALA A 347 -2.31 21.63 -6.71
C ALA A 347 -1.64 20.28 -6.41
N LYS A 348 -0.59 19.93 -7.15
CA LYS A 348 0.12 18.65 -7.03
C LYS A 348 0.89 18.50 -5.72
N VAL A 349 1.53 19.57 -5.25
CA VAL A 349 2.27 19.53 -3.97
C VAL A 349 1.30 19.33 -2.80
N HIS A 350 0.12 19.96 -2.85
CA HIS A 350 -0.94 19.72 -1.87
C HIS A 350 -1.46 18.27 -1.94
N TYR A 351 -1.70 17.75 -3.13
CA TYR A 351 -2.11 16.37 -3.31
C TYR A 351 -1.06 15.35 -2.79
N ASN A 352 0.21 15.57 -3.08
CA ASN A 352 1.30 14.68 -2.62
C ASN A 352 1.44 14.72 -1.08
N TYR A 353 1.32 15.92 -0.49
CA TYR A 353 1.37 16.08 0.97
C TYR A 353 0.15 15.46 1.64
N ALA A 354 -1.04 15.60 1.04
CA ALA A 354 -2.25 14.93 1.52
C ALA A 354 -2.12 13.39 1.51
N ASN A 355 -1.54 12.83 0.45
CA ASN A 355 -1.27 11.38 0.40
C ASN A 355 -0.35 10.94 1.53
N PHE A 356 0.72 11.70 1.79
CA PHE A 356 1.63 11.42 2.90
C PHE A 356 0.89 11.47 4.24
N LEU A 357 0.11 12.51 4.50
CA LEU A 357 -0.66 12.68 5.74
C LEU A 357 -1.68 11.55 5.94
N LYS A 358 -2.35 11.12 4.86
CA LYS A 358 -3.25 9.97 4.86
C LYS A 358 -2.52 8.68 5.24
N ASP A 359 -1.34 8.41 4.65
CA ASP A 359 -0.52 7.22 4.94
C ASP A 359 -0.08 7.17 6.41
N TYR A 360 0.05 8.33 7.06
CA TYR A 360 0.41 8.46 8.49
C TYR A 360 -0.79 8.59 9.43
N GLY A 361 -2.02 8.44 8.92
CA GLY A 361 -3.24 8.48 9.74
C GLY A 361 -3.68 9.89 10.16
N ARG A 362 -3.04 10.97 9.64
CA ARG A 362 -3.41 12.37 9.90
C ARG A 362 -4.53 12.80 8.95
N HIS A 363 -5.72 12.20 9.12
CA HIS A 363 -6.82 12.28 8.15
C HIS A 363 -7.39 13.69 7.98
N ASP A 364 -7.56 14.44 9.06
CA ASP A 364 -8.15 15.80 9.00
C ASP A 364 -7.26 16.77 8.19
N GLU A 365 -5.96 16.69 8.41
CA GLU A 365 -4.99 17.49 7.65
C GLU A 365 -4.93 17.03 6.18
N ALA A 366 -5.01 15.72 5.93
CA ALA A 366 -5.07 15.19 4.56
C ALA A 366 -6.30 15.71 3.81
N VAL A 367 -7.48 15.72 4.44
CA VAL A 367 -8.72 16.28 3.88
C VAL A 367 -8.56 17.76 3.55
N TYR A 368 -7.96 18.57 4.44
CA TYR A 368 -7.68 19.97 4.18
C TYR A 368 -6.83 20.16 2.92
N HIS A 369 -5.77 19.39 2.76
CA HIS A 369 -4.87 19.49 1.62
C HIS A 369 -5.49 18.94 0.33
N TYR A 370 -6.31 17.87 0.37
CA TYR A 370 -7.08 17.43 -0.80
C TYR A 370 -8.10 18.48 -1.25
N LYS A 371 -8.85 19.09 -0.32
CA LYS A 371 -9.79 20.18 -0.62
C LYS A 371 -9.05 21.40 -1.21
N THR A 372 -7.86 21.72 -0.70
CA THR A 372 -7.03 22.79 -1.25
C THR A 372 -6.54 22.45 -2.66
N ALA A 373 -6.09 21.22 -2.91
CA ALA A 373 -5.68 20.76 -4.23
C ALA A 373 -6.84 20.87 -5.25
N LEU A 374 -8.05 20.49 -4.84
CA LEU A 374 -9.26 20.58 -5.67
C LEU A 374 -9.72 22.03 -5.91
N ARG A 375 -9.55 22.91 -4.93
CA ARG A 375 -9.81 24.36 -5.11
C ARG A 375 -8.85 24.96 -6.16
N LEU A 376 -7.57 24.57 -6.14
CA LEU A 376 -6.55 25.05 -7.08
C LEU A 376 -6.69 24.40 -8.47
N TYR A 377 -7.06 23.13 -8.52
CA TYR A 377 -7.29 22.39 -9.75
C TYR A 377 -8.50 21.47 -9.63
N PRO A 378 -9.72 21.94 -9.93
CA PRO A 378 -10.97 21.19 -9.77
C PRO A 378 -11.04 19.88 -10.56
N ARG A 379 -10.27 19.78 -11.65
CA ARG A 379 -10.23 18.59 -12.54
C ARG A 379 -9.28 17.48 -12.07
N HIS A 380 -8.94 17.45 -10.78
CA HIS A 380 -8.01 16.47 -10.22
C HIS A 380 -8.72 15.17 -9.79
N ALA A 381 -8.97 14.26 -10.74
CA ALA A 381 -9.71 13.01 -10.49
C ALA A 381 -9.15 12.17 -9.34
N SER A 382 -7.82 12.04 -9.23
CA SER A 382 -7.20 11.28 -8.14
C SER A 382 -7.37 11.93 -6.76
N ALA A 383 -7.44 13.26 -6.69
CA ALA A 383 -7.70 13.95 -5.42
C ALA A 383 -9.15 13.74 -4.96
N LEU A 384 -10.12 13.79 -5.89
CA LEU A 384 -11.52 13.45 -5.61
C LEU A 384 -11.64 12.01 -5.11
N ASN A 385 -11.03 11.06 -5.81
CA ASN A 385 -11.03 9.67 -5.38
C ASN A 385 -10.47 9.50 -3.95
N ASN A 386 -9.32 10.11 -3.65
CA ASN A 386 -8.67 9.97 -2.34
C ASN A 386 -9.45 10.72 -1.23
N LEU A 387 -10.08 11.85 -1.55
CA LEU A 387 -10.98 12.56 -0.63
C LEU A 387 -12.18 11.69 -0.29
N GLY A 388 -12.81 11.03 -1.27
CA GLY A 388 -13.89 10.09 -1.06
C GLY A 388 -13.53 8.96 -0.10
N THR A 389 -12.28 8.47 -0.11
CA THR A 389 -11.83 7.42 0.84
C THR A 389 -11.74 7.90 2.30
N LEU A 390 -11.66 9.19 2.54
CA LEU A 390 -11.59 9.80 3.89
C LEU A 390 -12.91 10.41 4.35
N THR A 391 -13.88 10.53 3.45
CA THR A 391 -15.20 11.09 3.72
C THR A 391 -16.02 10.06 4.52
N LYS A 392 -16.55 10.46 5.69
CA LYS A 392 -17.35 9.59 6.57
C LYS A 392 -18.77 9.41 6.05
N ASP A 393 -19.33 10.45 5.43
CA ASP A 393 -20.67 10.37 4.83
C ASP A 393 -20.61 9.59 3.52
N VAL A 394 -21.38 8.53 3.47
CA VAL A 394 -21.50 7.60 2.34
C VAL A 394 -22.01 8.31 1.09
N SER A 395 -22.95 9.22 1.23
CA SER A 395 -23.54 9.99 0.13
C SER A 395 -22.52 10.97 -0.47
N GLU A 396 -21.79 11.70 0.39
CA GLU A 396 -20.74 12.62 -0.05
C GLU A 396 -19.57 11.86 -0.73
N ALA A 397 -19.19 10.70 -0.18
CA ALA A 397 -18.16 9.84 -0.78
C ALA A 397 -18.56 9.35 -2.18
N GLU A 398 -19.82 8.95 -2.37
CA GLU A 398 -20.37 8.53 -3.68
C GLU A 398 -20.26 9.67 -4.69
N VAL A 399 -20.62 10.90 -4.31
CA VAL A 399 -20.49 12.08 -5.17
C VAL A 399 -19.04 12.29 -5.61
N HIS A 400 -18.10 12.22 -4.70
CA HIS A 400 -16.68 12.39 -5.03
C HIS A 400 -16.16 11.33 -6.00
N TYR A 401 -16.54 10.06 -5.83
CA TYR A 401 -16.15 9.00 -6.77
C TYR A 401 -16.80 9.18 -8.15
N ARG A 402 -18.08 9.55 -8.22
CA ARG A 402 -18.78 9.81 -9.49
C ARG A 402 -18.19 11.02 -10.22
N GLU A 403 -17.83 12.08 -9.51
CA GLU A 403 -17.13 13.22 -10.08
C GLU A 403 -15.74 12.84 -10.61
N ALA A 404 -14.98 12.04 -9.86
CA ALA A 404 -13.70 11.53 -10.33
C ALA A 404 -13.83 10.72 -11.63
N LEU A 405 -14.89 9.91 -11.76
CA LEU A 405 -15.18 9.12 -12.95
C LEU A 405 -15.72 9.94 -14.13
N LYS A 406 -16.43 11.06 -13.86
CA LYS A 406 -16.80 12.03 -14.93
C LYS A 406 -15.55 12.64 -15.56
N LEU A 407 -14.52 12.92 -14.76
CA LEU A 407 -13.25 13.51 -15.24
C LEU A 407 -12.36 12.45 -15.91
N ASN A 408 -12.32 11.26 -15.36
CA ASN A 408 -11.55 10.13 -15.90
C ASN A 408 -12.37 8.84 -15.79
N PRO A 409 -13.13 8.44 -16.83
CA PRO A 409 -13.95 7.23 -16.83
C PRO A 409 -13.14 5.94 -16.68
N GLN A 410 -11.85 5.97 -16.96
CA GLN A 410 -10.94 4.82 -16.87
C GLN A 410 -10.14 4.78 -15.56
N HIS A 411 -10.51 5.59 -14.55
CA HIS A 411 -9.82 5.63 -13.27
C HIS A 411 -10.12 4.37 -12.44
N ASN A 412 -9.32 3.31 -12.62
CA ASN A 412 -9.55 1.98 -12.03
C ASN A 412 -9.79 1.99 -10.51
N ARG A 413 -9.05 2.81 -9.74
CA ARG A 413 -9.24 2.92 -8.29
C ARG A 413 -10.55 3.59 -7.90
N ALA A 414 -11.02 4.57 -8.68
CA ALA A 414 -12.31 5.20 -8.41
C ALA A 414 -13.47 4.25 -8.74
N LEU A 415 -13.37 3.46 -9.83
CA LEU A 415 -14.30 2.39 -10.16
C LEU A 415 -14.37 1.35 -9.04
N PHE A 416 -13.23 0.91 -8.53
CA PHE A 416 -13.12 -0.02 -7.42
C PHE A 416 -13.75 0.53 -6.12
N ASN A 417 -13.41 1.76 -5.74
CA ASN A 417 -13.92 2.37 -4.51
C ASN A 417 -15.43 2.59 -4.58
N LEU A 418 -15.94 3.09 -5.71
CA LEU A 418 -17.38 3.24 -5.92
C LEU A 418 -18.08 1.87 -5.94
N GLY A 419 -17.50 0.87 -6.60
CA GLY A 419 -18.03 -0.49 -6.62
C GLY A 419 -18.18 -1.08 -5.22
N ASN A 420 -17.17 -0.95 -4.36
CA ASN A 420 -17.24 -1.39 -2.97
C ASN A 420 -18.25 -0.59 -2.13
N LEU A 421 -18.35 0.72 -2.37
CA LEU A 421 -19.33 1.56 -1.70
C LEU A 421 -20.76 1.12 -2.05
N LEU A 422 -21.05 0.89 -3.33
CA LEU A 422 -22.36 0.42 -3.80
C LEU A 422 -22.66 -1.01 -3.35
N LYS A 423 -21.65 -1.88 -3.24
CA LYS A 423 -21.78 -3.20 -2.62
C LYS A 423 -22.28 -3.07 -1.19
N SER A 424 -21.70 -2.18 -0.38
CA SER A 424 -22.15 -1.94 1.01
C SER A 424 -23.58 -1.39 1.08
N GLN A 425 -24.04 -0.67 0.04
CA GLN A 425 -25.42 -0.19 -0.11
C GLN A 425 -26.38 -1.27 -0.68
N LYS A 426 -25.91 -2.48 -0.93
CA LYS A 426 -26.67 -3.58 -1.58
C LYS A 426 -27.11 -3.30 -3.03
N LYS A 427 -26.49 -2.35 -3.71
CA LYS A 427 -26.68 -2.09 -5.14
C LYS A 427 -25.75 -2.99 -5.97
N LEU A 428 -26.00 -4.30 -5.91
CA LEU A 428 -25.05 -5.35 -6.34
C LEU A 428 -24.75 -5.33 -7.84
N VAL A 429 -25.76 -5.04 -8.69
CA VAL A 429 -25.61 -5.03 -10.15
C VAL A 429 -24.67 -3.92 -10.63
N GLU A 430 -24.86 -2.69 -10.13
CA GLU A 430 -24.00 -1.57 -10.48
C GLU A 430 -22.58 -1.77 -9.91
N ALA A 431 -22.47 -2.31 -8.68
CA ALA A 431 -21.19 -2.64 -8.07
C ALA A 431 -20.40 -3.67 -8.89
N GLU A 432 -21.04 -4.72 -9.36
CA GLU A 432 -20.42 -5.73 -10.23
C GLU A 432 -19.86 -5.11 -11.51
N GLN A 433 -20.66 -4.28 -12.20
CA GLN A 433 -20.23 -3.63 -13.43
C GLN A 433 -19.00 -2.76 -13.21
N LEU A 434 -19.01 -1.94 -12.15
CA LEU A 434 -17.88 -1.06 -11.83
C LEU A 434 -16.60 -1.84 -11.46
N LEU A 435 -16.73 -2.96 -10.74
CA LEU A 435 -15.58 -3.81 -10.41
C LEU A 435 -15.03 -4.51 -11.67
N ARG A 436 -15.89 -4.95 -12.59
CA ARG A 436 -15.46 -5.49 -13.90
C ARG A 436 -14.73 -4.44 -14.73
N ASP A 437 -15.24 -3.21 -14.76
CA ASP A 437 -14.58 -2.09 -15.45
C ASP A 437 -13.25 -1.71 -14.78
N SER A 438 -13.18 -1.77 -13.44
CA SER A 438 -11.91 -1.57 -12.71
C SER A 438 -10.83 -2.57 -13.15
N ILE A 439 -11.18 -3.85 -13.28
CA ILE A 439 -10.27 -4.90 -13.78
C ILE A 439 -9.90 -4.64 -15.24
N ARG A 440 -10.86 -4.25 -16.07
CA ARG A 440 -10.65 -3.96 -17.50
C ARG A 440 -9.63 -2.85 -17.72
N PHE A 441 -9.69 -1.77 -16.93
CA PHE A 441 -8.78 -0.63 -17.06
C PHE A 441 -7.52 -0.74 -16.20
N GLY A 442 -7.47 -1.72 -15.28
CA GLY A 442 -6.32 -1.98 -14.43
C GLY A 442 -6.15 -3.47 -14.16
N SER A 443 -5.74 -4.26 -15.16
CA SER A 443 -5.60 -5.72 -15.07
C SER A 443 -4.60 -6.20 -14.01
N GLN A 444 -3.69 -5.35 -13.55
CA GLN A 444 -2.73 -5.66 -12.49
C GLN A 444 -3.17 -5.15 -11.10
N PHE A 445 -4.45 -4.79 -10.93
CA PHE A 445 -5.00 -4.32 -9.67
C PHE A 445 -5.68 -5.46 -8.91
N ALA A 446 -4.92 -6.18 -8.10
CA ALA A 446 -5.35 -7.41 -7.39
C ALA A 446 -6.59 -7.24 -6.50
N ASP A 447 -6.74 -6.08 -5.85
CA ASP A 447 -7.86 -5.79 -4.95
C ASP A 447 -9.22 -5.84 -5.67
N ALA A 448 -9.25 -5.44 -6.96
CA ALA A 448 -10.48 -5.46 -7.74
C ALA A 448 -10.95 -6.90 -8.03
N TYR A 449 -10.02 -7.83 -8.28
CA TYR A 449 -10.34 -9.25 -8.43
C TYR A 449 -10.90 -9.84 -7.13
N SER A 450 -10.24 -9.57 -6.00
CA SER A 450 -10.71 -10.03 -4.68
C SER A 450 -12.11 -9.51 -4.36
N SER A 451 -12.37 -8.21 -4.60
CA SER A 451 -13.67 -7.61 -4.31
C SER A 451 -14.77 -8.13 -5.22
N LEU A 452 -14.49 -8.32 -6.52
CA LEU A 452 -15.47 -8.89 -7.46
C LEU A 452 -15.76 -10.35 -7.14
N ALA A 453 -14.75 -11.16 -6.86
CA ALA A 453 -14.94 -12.56 -6.50
C ALA A 453 -15.71 -12.70 -5.19
N ALA A 454 -15.44 -11.87 -4.18
CA ALA A 454 -16.20 -11.84 -2.94
C ALA A 454 -17.67 -11.41 -3.17
N LEU A 455 -17.91 -10.46 -4.09
CA LEU A 455 -19.28 -10.05 -4.47
C LEU A 455 -20.05 -11.20 -5.12
N LEU A 456 -19.41 -11.93 -6.03
CA LEU A 456 -20.02 -13.09 -6.73
C LEU A 456 -20.27 -14.26 -5.76
N ALA A 457 -19.36 -14.51 -4.83
CA ALA A 457 -19.52 -15.51 -3.78
C ALA A 457 -20.70 -15.19 -2.85
N GLU A 458 -20.90 -13.92 -2.47
CA GLU A 458 -22.07 -13.47 -1.71
C GLU A 458 -23.39 -13.66 -2.47
N GLN A 459 -23.35 -13.71 -3.79
CA GLN A 459 -24.50 -14.04 -4.67
C GLN A 459 -24.62 -15.53 -4.96
N GLU A 460 -23.85 -16.39 -4.30
CA GLU A 460 -23.80 -17.84 -4.51
C GLU A 460 -23.33 -18.27 -5.93
N ARG A 461 -22.70 -17.36 -6.68
CA ARG A 461 -22.12 -17.58 -8.01
C ARG A 461 -20.68 -18.08 -7.89
N PHE A 462 -20.49 -19.20 -7.22
CA PHE A 462 -19.18 -19.72 -6.81
C PHE A 462 -18.25 -20.05 -7.99
N GLY A 463 -18.79 -20.58 -9.09
CA GLY A 463 -17.97 -20.90 -10.28
C GLY A 463 -17.37 -19.65 -10.93
N GLU A 464 -18.15 -18.56 -11.05
CA GLU A 464 -17.64 -17.30 -11.57
C GLU A 464 -16.65 -16.64 -10.60
N ALA A 465 -16.87 -16.77 -9.29
CA ALA A 465 -15.93 -16.25 -8.28
C ALA A 465 -14.57 -16.97 -8.39
N ASP A 466 -14.58 -18.28 -8.57
CA ASP A 466 -13.37 -19.09 -8.79
C ASP A 466 -12.60 -18.63 -10.04
N ASP A 467 -13.29 -18.49 -11.17
CA ASP A 467 -12.70 -17.99 -12.43
C ASP A 467 -12.05 -16.61 -12.26
N ILE A 468 -12.68 -15.71 -11.47
CA ILE A 468 -12.13 -14.38 -11.21
C ILE A 468 -10.88 -14.45 -10.34
N TYR A 469 -10.83 -15.31 -9.30
CA TYR A 469 -9.64 -15.53 -8.52
C TYR A 469 -8.48 -16.09 -9.36
N VAL A 470 -8.74 -17.11 -10.16
CA VAL A 470 -7.74 -17.73 -11.05
C VAL A 470 -7.18 -16.69 -12.02
N ARG A 471 -8.03 -15.94 -12.72
CA ARG A 471 -7.61 -14.85 -13.61
C ARG A 471 -6.85 -13.76 -12.87
N GLY A 472 -7.24 -13.45 -11.64
CA GLY A 472 -6.52 -12.49 -10.79
C GLY A 472 -5.11 -12.95 -10.49
N ILE A 473 -4.90 -14.21 -10.17
CA ILE A 473 -3.58 -14.81 -9.90
C ILE A 473 -2.72 -14.85 -11.17
N GLU A 474 -3.30 -15.14 -12.34
CA GLU A 474 -2.59 -15.09 -13.62
C GLU A 474 -2.05 -13.68 -13.93
N ASN A 475 -2.84 -12.63 -13.65
CA ASN A 475 -2.46 -11.25 -13.90
C ASN A 475 -1.59 -10.63 -12.79
N CYS A 476 -1.73 -11.11 -11.56
CA CYS A 476 -1.03 -10.61 -10.37
C CYS A 476 -0.36 -11.74 -9.58
N PRO A 477 0.57 -12.53 -10.16
CA PRO A 477 1.11 -13.75 -9.56
C PRO A 477 1.93 -13.51 -8.28
N GLU A 478 2.43 -12.30 -8.09
CA GLU A 478 3.25 -11.93 -6.92
C GLU A 478 2.42 -11.28 -5.78
N ASN A 479 1.10 -11.23 -5.91
CA ASN A 479 0.26 -10.62 -4.89
C ASN A 479 -0.12 -11.61 -3.80
N SER A 480 0.47 -11.43 -2.60
CA SER A 480 0.24 -12.31 -1.45
C SER A 480 -1.19 -12.26 -0.90
N ASP A 481 -1.82 -11.07 -0.93
CA ASP A 481 -3.17 -10.87 -0.40
C ASP A 481 -4.21 -11.59 -1.25
N LEU A 482 -4.03 -11.59 -2.58
CA LEU A 482 -4.92 -12.29 -3.51
C LEU A 482 -4.89 -13.80 -3.28
N HIS A 483 -3.70 -14.39 -3.08
CA HIS A 483 -3.57 -15.79 -2.72
C HIS A 483 -4.22 -16.10 -1.36
N ASN A 484 -4.05 -15.23 -0.36
CA ASN A 484 -4.72 -15.40 0.92
C ASN A 484 -6.25 -15.37 0.78
N ASN A 485 -6.79 -14.41 0.02
CA ASN A 485 -8.23 -14.23 -0.16
C ASN A 485 -8.86 -15.41 -0.95
N TYR A 486 -8.14 -15.90 -1.96
CA TYR A 486 -8.58 -17.11 -2.66
C TYR A 486 -8.54 -18.35 -1.74
N GLY A 487 -7.53 -18.44 -0.87
CA GLY A 487 -7.49 -19.48 0.16
C GLY A 487 -8.69 -19.44 1.11
N VAL A 488 -9.16 -18.26 1.52
CA VAL A 488 -10.38 -18.09 2.33
C VAL A 488 -11.60 -18.61 1.57
N PHE A 489 -11.77 -18.17 0.31
CA PHE A 489 -12.86 -18.63 -0.54
C PHE A 489 -12.87 -20.16 -0.68
N LEU A 490 -11.73 -20.81 -0.90
CA LEU A 490 -11.63 -22.26 -1.01
C LEU A 490 -11.98 -22.99 0.28
N VAL A 491 -11.70 -22.41 1.46
CA VAL A 491 -12.16 -22.95 2.76
C VAL A 491 -13.68 -22.96 2.83
N ASP A 492 -14.33 -21.86 2.43
CA ASP A 492 -15.79 -21.73 2.43
C ASP A 492 -16.45 -22.73 1.47
N GLN A 493 -15.75 -23.13 0.39
CA GLN A 493 -16.17 -24.18 -0.54
C GLN A 493 -15.80 -25.60 -0.08
N GLY A 494 -15.22 -25.77 1.12
CA GLY A 494 -14.80 -27.08 1.65
C GLY A 494 -13.50 -27.64 1.06
N ASN A 495 -12.81 -26.90 0.19
CA ASN A 495 -11.54 -27.30 -0.42
C ASN A 495 -10.34 -26.89 0.46
N GLY A 496 -10.16 -27.56 1.59
CA GLY A 496 -9.07 -27.27 2.52
C GLY A 496 -7.67 -27.51 1.96
N ASN A 497 -7.49 -28.50 1.07
CA ASN A 497 -6.19 -28.77 0.47
C ASN A 497 -5.74 -27.67 -0.48
N GLY A 498 -6.63 -27.20 -1.35
CA GLY A 498 -6.38 -26.06 -2.21
C GLY A 498 -6.07 -24.80 -1.42
N ALA A 499 -6.88 -24.51 -0.41
CA ALA A 499 -6.70 -23.38 0.50
C ALA A 499 -5.32 -23.36 1.18
N SER A 500 -4.87 -24.51 1.69
CA SER A 500 -3.55 -24.67 2.31
C SER A 500 -2.42 -24.30 1.33
N GLY A 501 -2.53 -24.75 0.07
CA GLY A 501 -1.56 -24.42 -0.98
C GLY A 501 -1.45 -22.92 -1.21
N HIS A 502 -2.58 -22.21 -1.30
CA HIS A 502 -2.64 -20.77 -1.52
C HIS A 502 -2.16 -19.96 -0.30
N TYR A 503 -2.50 -20.36 0.92
CA TYR A 503 -1.94 -19.71 2.12
C TYR A 503 -0.41 -19.85 2.19
N LEU A 504 0.13 -21.06 1.88
CA LEU A 504 1.58 -21.26 1.82
C LEU A 504 2.23 -20.40 0.72
N GLN A 505 1.58 -20.24 -0.42
CA GLN A 505 2.09 -19.37 -1.48
C GLN A 505 2.08 -17.90 -1.06
N ALA A 506 1.01 -17.44 -0.39
CA ALA A 506 0.95 -16.09 0.18
C ALA A 506 2.11 -15.82 1.16
N ILE A 507 2.42 -16.80 2.02
CA ILE A 507 3.52 -16.72 2.98
C ILE A 507 4.90 -16.77 2.28
N ARG A 508 5.04 -17.51 1.18
CA ARG A 508 6.30 -17.51 0.38
C ARG A 508 6.54 -16.17 -0.28
N LEU A 509 5.50 -15.57 -0.86
CA LEU A 509 5.57 -14.25 -1.51
C LEU A 509 5.84 -13.13 -0.49
N ASN A 510 5.18 -13.19 0.67
CA ASN A 510 5.39 -12.26 1.76
C ASN A 510 5.63 -13.01 3.09
N PRO A 511 6.89 -13.22 3.49
CA PRO A 511 7.21 -13.91 4.74
C PRO A 511 6.73 -13.23 6.03
N LYS A 512 6.22 -11.99 5.92
CA LYS A 512 5.62 -11.24 7.03
C LYS A 512 4.08 -11.21 6.97
N HIS A 513 3.46 -11.98 6.10
CA HIS A 513 2.01 -12.04 5.94
C HIS A 513 1.35 -12.82 7.08
N TYR A 514 1.23 -12.19 8.26
CA TYR A 514 0.70 -12.84 9.47
C TYR A 514 -0.76 -13.31 9.30
N VAL A 515 -1.60 -12.62 8.50
CA VAL A 515 -3.00 -13.01 8.26
C VAL A 515 -3.08 -14.38 7.59
N ALA A 516 -2.26 -14.63 6.56
CA ALA A 516 -2.21 -15.94 5.90
C ALA A 516 -1.72 -17.05 6.85
N MET A 517 -0.77 -16.74 7.75
CA MET A 517 -0.32 -17.69 8.78
C MET A 517 -1.43 -18.02 9.77
N VAL A 518 -2.22 -17.03 10.18
CA VAL A 518 -3.38 -17.24 11.07
C VAL A 518 -4.45 -18.07 10.38
N ASN A 519 -4.77 -17.78 9.12
CA ASN A 519 -5.76 -18.54 8.36
C ASN A 519 -5.32 -20.00 8.13
N LEU A 520 -4.06 -20.21 7.80
CA LEU A 520 -3.47 -21.56 7.72
C LEU A 520 -3.53 -22.29 9.08
N GLY A 521 -3.23 -21.58 10.16
CA GLY A 521 -3.36 -22.13 11.53
C GLY A 521 -4.80 -22.50 11.89
N ARG A 522 -5.80 -21.69 11.49
CA ARG A 522 -7.23 -22.01 11.66
C ARG A 522 -7.61 -23.27 10.88
N LEU A 523 -7.18 -23.37 9.63
CA LEU A 523 -7.42 -24.53 8.77
C LEU A 523 -6.78 -25.81 9.36
N LEU A 524 -5.55 -25.73 9.83
CA LEU A 524 -4.87 -26.86 10.45
C LEU A 524 -5.53 -27.29 11.77
N ARG A 525 -6.02 -26.34 12.57
CA ARG A 525 -6.78 -26.62 13.80
C ARG A 525 -8.08 -27.35 13.48
N SER A 526 -8.83 -26.91 12.46
CA SER A 526 -10.07 -27.60 12.04
C SER A 526 -9.80 -29.03 11.54
N ALA A 527 -8.62 -29.28 10.96
CA ALA A 527 -8.13 -30.61 10.59
C ALA A 527 -7.49 -31.40 11.75
N ASN A 528 -7.62 -30.92 13.00
CA ASN A 528 -7.05 -31.51 14.23
C ASN A 528 -5.51 -31.61 14.27
N LYS A 529 -4.80 -30.87 13.38
CA LYS A 529 -3.34 -30.79 13.34
C LYS A 529 -2.82 -29.68 14.28
N ASN A 530 -3.12 -29.82 15.58
CA ASN A 530 -2.94 -28.76 16.57
C ASN A 530 -1.47 -28.31 16.75
N LYS A 531 -0.48 -29.21 16.62
CA LYS A 531 0.95 -28.88 16.75
C LYS A 531 1.42 -27.98 15.60
N GLU A 532 1.01 -28.28 14.37
CA GLU A 532 1.34 -27.46 13.19
C GLU A 532 0.64 -26.10 13.28
N ALA A 533 -0.64 -26.05 13.68
CA ALA A 533 -1.38 -24.82 13.91
C ALA A 533 -0.67 -23.90 14.93
N GLU A 534 -0.22 -24.47 16.06
CA GLU A 534 0.53 -23.72 17.08
C GLU A 534 1.80 -23.09 16.50
N THR A 535 2.54 -23.83 15.67
CA THR A 535 3.76 -23.34 15.05
C THR A 535 3.48 -22.10 14.18
N TRP A 536 2.42 -22.13 13.38
CA TRP A 536 2.05 -21.02 12.52
C TRP A 536 1.55 -19.80 13.30
N TYR A 537 0.73 -20.01 14.35
CA TYR A 537 0.30 -18.90 15.22
C TYR A 537 1.49 -18.26 15.96
N LYS A 538 2.45 -19.05 16.48
CA LYS A 538 3.67 -18.52 17.11
C LYS A 538 4.54 -17.76 16.12
N ARG A 539 4.63 -18.22 14.87
CA ARG A 539 5.33 -17.49 13.80
C ARG A 539 4.64 -16.15 13.49
N ALA A 540 3.31 -16.13 13.39
CA ALA A 540 2.53 -14.90 13.23
C ALA A 540 2.74 -13.94 14.42
N LEU A 541 2.76 -14.47 15.64
CA LEU A 541 3.01 -13.70 16.86
C LEU A 541 4.40 -13.07 16.91
N GLY A 542 5.41 -13.68 16.29
CA GLY A 542 6.74 -13.11 16.11
C GLY A 542 6.78 -11.92 15.15
N ILE A 543 5.75 -11.75 14.30
CA ILE A 543 5.64 -10.62 13.37
C ILE A 543 4.84 -9.49 14.00
N THR A 544 3.67 -9.81 14.55
CA THR A 544 2.78 -8.85 15.19
C THR A 544 2.06 -9.49 16.38
N ARG A 545 1.93 -8.71 17.46
CA ARG A 545 1.17 -9.10 18.66
C ARG A 545 -0.15 -8.32 18.64
N THR A 546 -1.13 -8.87 17.94
CA THR A 546 -2.48 -8.31 17.83
C THR A 546 -3.52 -9.30 18.32
N VAL A 547 -4.71 -8.82 18.65
CA VAL A 547 -5.82 -9.68 19.09
C VAL A 547 -6.16 -10.73 18.04
N ASP A 548 -6.03 -10.42 16.76
CA ASP A 548 -6.31 -11.35 15.64
C ASP A 548 -5.39 -12.57 15.62
N VAL A 549 -4.18 -12.47 16.22
CA VAL A 549 -3.24 -13.57 16.36
C VAL A 549 -3.38 -14.24 17.73
N LEU A 550 -3.55 -13.45 18.79
CA LEU A 550 -3.64 -13.95 20.17
C LEU A 550 -4.93 -14.76 20.40
N SER A 551 -6.07 -14.29 19.91
CA SER A 551 -7.36 -14.96 20.12
C SER A 551 -7.42 -16.38 19.53
N PRO A 552 -7.02 -16.64 18.26
CA PRO A 552 -6.95 -17.99 17.72
C PRO A 552 -5.97 -18.91 18.46
N LEU A 553 -4.84 -18.39 18.94
CA LEU A 553 -3.87 -19.15 19.72
C LEU A 553 -4.42 -19.51 21.10
N GLY A 554 -5.10 -18.56 21.77
CA GLY A 554 -5.79 -18.82 23.04
C GLY A 554 -6.87 -19.89 22.89
N ALA A 555 -7.65 -19.85 21.80
CA ALA A 555 -8.65 -20.85 21.49
C ALA A 555 -8.02 -22.25 21.20
N LEU A 556 -6.85 -22.29 20.57
CA LEU A 556 -6.11 -23.53 20.37
C LEU A 556 -5.69 -24.14 21.72
N TYR A 557 -5.13 -23.36 22.63
CA TYR A 557 -4.72 -23.81 23.95
C TYR A 557 -5.91 -24.27 24.78
N TYR A 558 -7.05 -23.56 24.72
CA TYR A 558 -8.29 -24.00 25.36
C TYR A 558 -8.74 -25.37 24.84
N ASN A 559 -8.81 -25.58 23.54
CA ASN A 559 -9.27 -26.82 22.92
C ASN A 559 -8.30 -28.02 23.19
N THR A 560 -7.02 -27.72 23.45
CA THR A 560 -6.03 -28.76 23.80
C THR A 560 -5.87 -29.00 25.30
N GLY A 561 -6.73 -28.38 26.13
CA GLY A 561 -6.71 -28.54 27.59
C GLY A 561 -5.61 -27.76 28.34
N ARG A 562 -4.89 -26.88 27.61
CA ARG A 562 -3.80 -26.04 28.16
C ARG A 562 -4.34 -24.74 28.70
N TYR A 563 -5.17 -24.83 29.76
CA TYR A 563 -5.99 -23.67 30.22
C TYR A 563 -5.17 -22.51 30.78
N GLU A 564 -4.07 -22.75 31.49
CA GLU A 564 -3.22 -21.69 32.03
C GLU A 564 -2.52 -20.89 30.91
N GLU A 565 -2.07 -21.56 29.87
CA GLU A 565 -1.48 -20.88 28.70
C GLU A 565 -2.54 -20.11 27.92
N ALA A 566 -3.75 -20.66 27.79
CA ALA A 566 -4.87 -19.94 27.20
C ALA A 566 -5.20 -18.66 27.98
N LEU A 567 -5.22 -18.73 29.31
CA LEU A 567 -5.45 -17.56 30.17
C LEU A 567 -4.38 -16.50 30.02
N LEU A 568 -3.10 -16.90 29.89
CA LEU A 568 -2.00 -15.95 29.69
C LEU A 568 -2.19 -15.17 28.39
N ILE A 569 -2.46 -15.89 27.30
CA ILE A 569 -2.64 -15.29 25.96
C ILE A 569 -3.88 -14.41 25.89
N TYR A 570 -5.00 -14.84 26.46
CA TYR A 570 -6.22 -14.04 26.47
C TYR A 570 -6.13 -12.82 27.38
N LYS A 571 -5.41 -12.90 28.51
CA LYS A 571 -5.14 -11.72 29.36
C LYS A 571 -4.33 -10.67 28.60
N GLU A 572 -3.31 -11.09 27.83
CA GLU A 572 -2.57 -10.19 26.95
C GLU A 572 -3.51 -9.53 25.89
N ALA A 573 -4.40 -10.32 25.28
CA ALA A 573 -5.36 -9.80 24.30
C ALA A 573 -6.33 -8.77 24.92
N ILE A 574 -6.82 -9.00 26.16
CA ILE A 574 -7.70 -8.05 26.88
C ILE A 574 -6.97 -6.73 27.20
N THR A 575 -5.67 -6.77 27.54
CA THR A 575 -4.92 -5.52 27.79
C THR A 575 -4.87 -4.62 26.58
N MET A 576 -4.92 -5.21 25.38
CA MET A 576 -4.95 -4.47 24.10
C MET A 576 -6.33 -3.93 23.76
N GLN A 577 -7.39 -4.69 24.09
CA GLN A 577 -8.79 -4.32 23.84
C GLN A 577 -9.65 -4.56 25.07
N PRO A 578 -9.59 -3.66 26.08
CA PRO A 578 -10.31 -3.85 27.35
C PRO A 578 -11.84 -3.84 27.22
N THR A 579 -12.36 -3.22 26.17
CA THR A 579 -13.80 -3.12 25.89
C THR A 579 -14.36 -4.28 25.09
N ASN A 580 -13.51 -5.22 24.64
CA ASN A 580 -13.94 -6.33 23.79
C ASN A 580 -14.67 -7.42 24.65
N SER A 581 -15.99 -7.43 24.57
CA SER A 581 -16.86 -8.36 25.31
C SER A 581 -16.60 -9.83 24.93
N GLU A 582 -16.24 -10.13 23.68
CA GLU A 582 -15.99 -11.51 23.22
C GLU A 582 -14.71 -12.09 23.86
N LEU A 583 -13.68 -11.26 24.03
CA LEU A 583 -12.47 -11.68 24.75
C LEU A 583 -12.74 -11.91 26.24
N LYS A 584 -13.56 -11.05 26.87
CA LYS A 584 -13.98 -11.24 28.27
C LYS A 584 -14.74 -12.56 28.44
N LEU A 585 -15.65 -12.89 27.52
CA LEU A 585 -16.37 -14.16 27.48
C LEU A 585 -15.42 -15.36 27.32
N ALA A 586 -14.48 -15.28 26.37
CA ALA A 586 -13.51 -16.35 26.16
C ALA A 586 -12.68 -16.61 27.43
N VAL A 587 -12.21 -15.55 28.10
CA VAL A 587 -11.47 -15.69 29.39
C VAL A 587 -12.36 -16.32 30.47
N ALA A 588 -13.61 -15.88 30.60
CA ALA A 588 -14.53 -16.42 31.58
C ALA A 588 -14.82 -17.91 31.32
N GLN A 589 -14.94 -18.31 30.06
CA GLN A 589 -15.09 -19.71 29.67
C GLN A 589 -13.87 -20.54 30.10
N VAL A 590 -12.65 -20.05 29.83
CA VAL A 590 -11.43 -20.73 30.26
C VAL A 590 -11.35 -20.82 31.78
N LEU A 591 -11.64 -19.72 32.51
CA LEU A 591 -11.66 -19.67 33.96
C LEU A 591 -12.66 -20.66 34.57
N SER A 592 -13.85 -20.79 33.95
CA SER A 592 -14.88 -21.75 34.38
C SER A 592 -14.42 -23.18 34.26
N VAL A 593 -13.65 -23.54 33.22
CA VAL A 593 -13.11 -24.88 33.02
C VAL A 593 -11.87 -25.11 33.91
N ALA A 594 -11.06 -24.09 34.14
CA ALA A 594 -9.89 -24.12 35.03
C ALA A 594 -10.23 -24.14 36.52
N GLY A 595 -11.52 -24.23 36.91
CA GLY A 595 -11.96 -24.29 38.32
C GLY A 595 -12.02 -22.93 39.04
N ARG A 596 -11.79 -21.80 38.33
CA ARG A 596 -11.78 -20.45 38.90
C ARG A 596 -13.14 -19.75 38.69
N ALA A 597 -14.21 -20.44 39.13
CA ALA A 597 -15.59 -20.05 38.83
C ALA A 597 -15.98 -18.65 39.36
N LYS A 598 -15.49 -18.24 40.55
CA LYS A 598 -15.78 -16.88 41.09
C LYS A 598 -15.19 -15.75 40.28
N GLU A 599 -14.02 -15.96 39.68
CA GLU A 599 -13.42 -14.94 38.81
C GLU A 599 -14.16 -14.86 37.47
N ALA A 600 -14.56 -16.02 36.91
CA ALA A 600 -15.39 -16.09 35.73
C ALA A 600 -16.72 -15.34 35.91
N GLU A 601 -17.41 -15.58 37.04
CA GLU A 601 -18.65 -14.90 37.40
C GLU A 601 -18.48 -13.37 37.41
N ARG A 602 -17.48 -12.85 38.11
CA ARG A 602 -17.20 -11.40 38.17
C ARG A 602 -17.00 -10.80 36.78
N LEU A 603 -16.25 -11.48 35.92
CA LEU A 603 -15.95 -11.00 34.59
C LEU A 603 -17.21 -10.96 33.70
N ILE A 604 -18.07 -12.00 33.79
CA ILE A 604 -19.29 -12.03 33.00
C ILE A 604 -20.29 -10.99 33.49
N ASN A 605 -20.42 -10.80 34.82
CA ASN A 605 -21.31 -9.78 35.35
C ASN A 605 -20.92 -8.36 34.87
N GLN A 606 -19.63 -8.09 34.64
CA GLN A 606 -19.18 -6.86 33.96
C GLN A 606 -19.71 -6.80 32.51
N VAL A 607 -19.65 -7.89 31.78
CA VAL A 607 -20.15 -7.94 30.39
C VAL A 607 -21.67 -7.76 30.36
N VAL A 608 -22.41 -8.38 31.29
CA VAL A 608 -23.87 -8.25 31.38
C VAL A 608 -24.29 -6.82 31.72
N SER A 609 -23.52 -6.11 32.57
CA SER A 609 -23.77 -4.70 32.86
C SER A 609 -23.58 -3.78 31.67
N GLU A 610 -22.65 -4.15 30.75
CA GLU A 610 -22.40 -3.43 29.51
C GLU A 610 -23.40 -3.79 28.39
N ARG A 611 -23.88 -5.06 28.39
CA ARG A 611 -24.78 -5.65 27.37
C ARG A 611 -25.91 -6.43 28.08
N HIS A 612 -27.08 -5.80 28.25
CA HIS A 612 -28.22 -6.45 28.94
C HIS A 612 -28.78 -7.67 28.17
N GLU A 613 -28.72 -7.68 26.84
CA GLU A 613 -29.20 -8.77 25.97
C GLU A 613 -28.05 -9.63 25.48
N CYS A 614 -27.35 -10.35 26.37
CA CYS A 614 -26.25 -11.25 26.01
C CYS A 614 -26.63 -12.70 26.30
N LEU A 615 -27.14 -13.42 25.31
CA LEU A 615 -27.51 -14.84 25.41
C LEU A 615 -26.35 -15.72 25.91
N GLU A 616 -25.17 -15.58 25.29
CA GLU A 616 -23.99 -16.36 25.64
C GLU A 616 -23.52 -16.09 27.07
N CYS A 617 -23.68 -14.86 27.57
CA CYS A 617 -23.41 -14.51 28.97
C CYS A 617 -24.28 -15.29 29.92
N GLN A 618 -25.60 -15.36 29.64
CA GLN A 618 -26.56 -16.09 30.50
C GLN A 618 -26.33 -17.60 30.45
N ARG A 619 -26.01 -18.15 29.27
CA ARG A 619 -25.63 -19.57 29.11
C ARG A 619 -24.41 -19.89 29.98
N LEU A 620 -23.37 -19.06 29.87
CA LEU A 620 -22.12 -19.31 30.61
C LEU A 620 -22.28 -19.09 32.12
N LEU A 621 -23.10 -18.11 32.57
CA LEU A 621 -23.48 -17.92 33.98
C LEU A 621 -24.20 -19.13 34.52
N SER A 622 -25.15 -19.70 33.80
CA SER A 622 -25.83 -20.94 34.21
C SER A 622 -24.86 -22.08 34.46
N VAL A 623 -23.86 -22.28 33.56
CA VAL A 623 -22.82 -23.30 33.73
C VAL A 623 -21.94 -22.98 34.93
N ILE A 624 -21.53 -21.74 35.15
CA ILE A 624 -20.69 -21.31 36.26
C ILE A 624 -21.39 -21.51 37.59
N TYR A 625 -22.64 -21.09 37.73
CA TYR A 625 -23.43 -21.29 38.94
C TYR A 625 -23.71 -22.75 39.25
N SER A 626 -23.98 -23.57 38.23
CA SER A 626 -24.10 -25.02 38.37
C SER A 626 -22.82 -25.64 38.96
N LYS A 627 -21.64 -25.27 38.42
CA LYS A 627 -20.34 -25.73 38.94
C LYS A 627 -20.01 -25.27 40.35
N MET A 628 -20.57 -24.12 40.76
CA MET A 628 -20.46 -23.60 42.13
C MET A 628 -21.44 -24.23 43.11
N GLY A 629 -22.39 -25.05 42.62
CA GLY A 629 -23.45 -25.64 43.42
C GLY A 629 -24.65 -24.72 43.66
N ASN A 630 -24.66 -23.53 43.06
CA ASN A 630 -25.72 -22.55 43.20
C ASN A 630 -26.83 -22.86 42.18
N LEU A 631 -27.55 -23.96 42.37
CA LEU A 631 -28.50 -24.47 41.36
C LEU A 631 -29.69 -23.56 41.10
N LYS A 632 -30.10 -22.72 42.03
CA LYS A 632 -31.23 -21.76 41.85
C LYS A 632 -30.80 -20.64 40.92
N GLU A 633 -29.66 -20.03 41.19
CA GLU A 633 -29.10 -18.95 40.36
C GLU A 633 -28.73 -19.47 38.95
N ALA A 634 -28.29 -20.73 38.83
CA ALA A 634 -28.06 -21.41 37.56
C ALA A 634 -29.36 -21.53 36.74
N LEU A 635 -30.44 -21.95 37.40
CA LEU A 635 -31.76 -22.08 36.79
C LEU A 635 -32.29 -20.72 36.34
N ASP A 636 -32.16 -19.68 37.18
CA ASP A 636 -32.60 -18.31 36.85
C ASP A 636 -31.81 -17.74 35.64
N ALA A 637 -30.50 -18.00 35.54
CA ALA A 637 -29.73 -17.62 34.40
C ALA A 637 -30.15 -18.35 33.11
N CYS A 638 -30.46 -19.67 33.24
CA CYS A 638 -30.96 -20.48 32.11
C CYS A 638 -32.33 -19.97 31.64
N LYS A 639 -33.25 -19.64 32.57
CA LYS A 639 -34.58 -19.05 32.25
C LYS A 639 -34.44 -17.70 31.55
N ARG A 640 -33.54 -16.82 32.01
CA ARG A 640 -33.25 -15.56 31.30
C ARG A 640 -32.74 -15.80 29.87
N ALA A 641 -31.90 -16.83 29.64
CA ALA A 641 -31.47 -17.20 28.31
C ALA A 641 -32.63 -17.68 27.44
N LEU A 642 -33.60 -18.46 27.99
CA LEU A 642 -34.79 -18.91 27.27
C LEU A 642 -35.74 -17.74 26.94
N GLN A 643 -35.87 -16.76 27.86
CA GLN A 643 -36.70 -15.54 27.63
C GLN A 643 -36.17 -14.66 26.47
N MET A 644 -34.91 -14.81 26.06
CA MET A 644 -34.34 -14.10 24.90
C MET A 644 -34.76 -14.71 23.57
N GLU A 645 -35.55 -15.78 23.55
CA GLU A 645 -36.09 -16.46 22.37
C GLU A 645 -35.10 -16.68 21.25
N PRO A 646 -34.05 -17.47 21.48
CA PRO A 646 -33.03 -17.71 20.43
C PRO A 646 -33.65 -18.35 19.19
N LYS A 647 -33.36 -17.79 18.01
CA LYS A 647 -33.93 -18.24 16.73
C LYS A 647 -33.40 -19.61 16.26
N ASP A 648 -32.24 -20.03 16.76
CA ASP A 648 -31.64 -21.33 16.40
C ASP A 648 -32.28 -22.45 17.22
N PRO A 649 -32.98 -23.41 16.57
CA PRO A 649 -33.62 -24.53 17.25
C PRO A 649 -32.64 -25.39 18.06
N LYS A 650 -31.38 -25.49 17.63
CA LYS A 650 -30.36 -26.28 18.32
C LYS A 650 -29.98 -25.63 19.66
N ILE A 651 -29.77 -24.31 19.66
CA ILE A 651 -29.45 -23.55 20.87
C ILE A 651 -30.62 -23.63 21.85
N LEU A 652 -31.85 -23.53 21.37
CA LEU A 652 -33.06 -23.62 22.18
C LEU A 652 -33.19 -25.03 22.80
N ALA A 653 -32.94 -26.10 22.05
CA ALA A 653 -32.91 -27.47 22.54
C ALA A 653 -31.86 -27.68 23.64
N GLU A 654 -30.62 -27.13 23.47
CA GLU A 654 -29.57 -27.20 24.47
C GLU A 654 -29.95 -26.46 25.76
N LEU A 655 -30.65 -25.33 25.66
CA LEU A 655 -31.13 -24.58 26.83
C LEU A 655 -32.17 -25.37 27.58
N TYR A 656 -33.21 -25.92 26.92
CA TYR A 656 -34.20 -26.79 27.57
C TYR A 656 -33.56 -28.06 28.17
N PHE A 657 -32.60 -28.65 27.52
CA PHE A 657 -31.84 -29.76 28.08
C PHE A 657 -31.08 -29.35 29.35
N SER A 658 -30.46 -28.18 29.36
CA SER A 658 -29.72 -27.63 30.51
C SER A 658 -30.69 -27.31 31.66
N GLU A 659 -31.83 -26.70 31.38
CA GLU A 659 -32.89 -26.46 32.33
C GLU A 659 -33.41 -27.76 32.97
N GLY A 660 -33.67 -28.78 32.15
CA GLY A 660 -34.04 -30.09 32.61
C GLY A 660 -33.02 -30.74 33.56
N ASN A 661 -31.72 -30.59 33.26
CA ASN A 661 -30.65 -31.11 34.15
C ASN A 661 -30.64 -30.40 35.49
N LEU A 662 -30.76 -29.03 35.51
CA LEU A 662 -30.80 -28.24 36.72
C LEU A 662 -32.05 -28.56 37.60
N LEU A 663 -33.22 -28.70 36.95
CA LEU A 663 -34.46 -29.07 37.62
C LEU A 663 -34.40 -30.46 38.22
N ARG A 664 -33.75 -31.41 37.51
CA ARG A 664 -33.52 -32.77 38.02
C ARG A 664 -32.62 -32.77 39.26
N GLU A 665 -31.56 -31.96 39.28
CA GLU A 665 -30.69 -31.80 40.45
C GLU A 665 -31.40 -31.14 41.62
N LEU A 666 -32.36 -30.27 41.35
CA LEU A 666 -33.27 -29.66 42.36
C LEU A 666 -34.41 -30.60 42.76
N ASN A 667 -34.41 -31.85 42.31
CA ASN A 667 -35.45 -32.86 42.57
C ASN A 667 -36.85 -32.51 42.05
N GLN A 668 -36.98 -31.58 41.07
CA GLN A 668 -38.25 -31.18 40.44
C GLN A 668 -38.49 -32.05 39.16
N LEU A 669 -38.69 -33.34 39.39
CA LEU A 669 -38.69 -34.34 38.31
C LEU A 669 -39.75 -34.15 37.23
N ASP A 670 -40.96 -33.66 37.60
CA ASP A 670 -42.04 -33.44 36.63
C ASP A 670 -41.74 -32.31 35.67
N VAL A 671 -41.23 -31.21 36.21
CA VAL A 671 -40.87 -30.04 35.38
C VAL A 671 -39.66 -30.34 34.55
N ALA A 672 -38.66 -31.11 35.11
CA ALA A 672 -37.49 -31.55 34.38
C ALA A 672 -37.87 -32.41 33.17
N PHE A 673 -38.85 -33.32 33.35
CA PHE A 673 -39.35 -34.18 32.27
C PHE A 673 -39.92 -33.31 31.12
N GLU A 674 -40.69 -32.29 31.43
CA GLU A 674 -41.30 -31.43 30.40
C GLU A 674 -40.25 -30.64 29.65
N SER A 675 -39.22 -30.08 30.36
CA SER A 675 -38.08 -29.41 29.70
C SER A 675 -37.31 -30.36 28.79
N TYR A 676 -37.04 -31.62 29.17
CA TYR A 676 -36.42 -32.62 28.31
C TYR A 676 -37.30 -32.94 27.11
N LYS A 677 -38.63 -33.02 27.27
CA LYS A 677 -39.57 -33.27 26.19
C LYS A 677 -39.51 -32.16 25.14
N GLN A 678 -39.48 -30.88 25.56
CA GLN A 678 -39.31 -29.76 24.66
C GLN A 678 -37.94 -29.83 23.93
N ALA A 679 -36.88 -30.21 24.62
CA ALA A 679 -35.58 -30.38 24.04
C ALA A 679 -35.54 -31.41 22.90
N VAL A 680 -36.22 -32.57 23.09
CA VAL A 680 -36.25 -33.63 22.06
C VAL A 680 -37.26 -33.35 20.94
N GLU A 681 -38.28 -32.53 21.18
CA GLU A 681 -39.20 -32.04 20.12
C GLU A 681 -38.45 -31.12 19.13
N LEU A 682 -37.52 -30.32 19.62
CA LEU A 682 -36.69 -29.42 18.82
C LEU A 682 -35.48 -30.12 18.20
N SER A 683 -34.87 -31.08 18.91
CA SER A 683 -33.72 -31.87 18.45
C SER A 683 -33.91 -33.35 18.83
N PRO A 684 -34.57 -34.14 17.97
CA PRO A 684 -34.85 -35.58 18.22
C PRO A 684 -33.59 -36.45 18.36
N GLU A 685 -32.45 -35.97 17.87
CA GLU A 685 -31.15 -36.65 17.93
C GLU A 685 -30.45 -36.51 19.30
N LEU A 686 -31.03 -35.81 20.27
CA LEU A 686 -30.44 -35.58 21.57
C LEU A 686 -30.64 -36.82 22.50
N SER A 687 -29.84 -37.89 22.28
CA SER A 687 -29.93 -39.17 22.98
C SER A 687 -29.86 -39.03 24.50
N GLN A 688 -29.14 -38.06 25.02
CA GLN A 688 -28.97 -37.83 26.46
C GLN A 688 -30.29 -37.33 27.11
N ALA A 689 -31.08 -36.56 26.40
CA ALA A 689 -32.40 -36.12 26.88
C ALA A 689 -33.40 -37.29 26.92
N TRP A 690 -33.43 -38.14 25.91
CA TRP A 690 -34.19 -39.38 25.91
C TRP A 690 -33.81 -40.29 27.09
N MET A 691 -32.51 -40.46 27.34
CA MET A 691 -32.01 -41.21 28.46
C MET A 691 -32.46 -40.65 29.80
N ASN A 692 -32.40 -39.32 29.98
CA ASN A 692 -32.80 -38.66 31.21
C ASN A 692 -34.34 -38.75 31.44
N MET A 693 -35.13 -38.65 30.39
CA MET A 693 -36.60 -38.90 30.45
C MET A 693 -36.89 -40.31 30.89
N GLY A 694 -36.20 -41.31 30.33
CA GLY A 694 -36.29 -42.68 30.78
C GLY A 694 -35.91 -42.88 32.23
N GLY A 695 -34.87 -42.20 32.69
CA GLY A 695 -34.44 -42.18 34.10
C GLY A 695 -35.53 -41.63 35.06
N ILE A 696 -36.14 -40.53 34.66
CA ILE A 696 -37.26 -39.94 35.48
C ILE A 696 -38.47 -40.92 35.57
N ARG A 697 -38.87 -41.53 34.45
CA ARG A 697 -39.96 -42.51 34.43
C ARG A 697 -39.62 -43.76 35.24
N HIS A 698 -38.35 -44.17 35.16
CA HIS A 698 -37.85 -45.30 35.97
C HIS A 698 -37.98 -45.00 37.47
N ILE A 699 -37.55 -43.82 37.93
CA ILE A 699 -37.65 -43.37 39.34
C ILE A 699 -39.10 -43.31 39.79
N LYS A 700 -40.05 -42.93 38.92
CA LYS A 700 -41.49 -42.84 39.19
C LYS A 700 -42.23 -44.16 39.13
N GLY A 701 -41.56 -45.26 38.81
CA GLY A 701 -42.15 -46.60 38.72
C GLY A 701 -42.88 -46.88 37.43
N ASP A 702 -42.86 -45.99 36.43
CA ASP A 702 -43.41 -46.17 35.09
C ASP A 702 -42.37 -46.88 34.20
N TYR A 703 -42.23 -48.17 34.45
CA TYR A 703 -41.17 -48.98 33.79
C TYR A 703 -41.40 -49.17 32.29
N LYS A 704 -42.68 -49.16 31.85
CA LYS A 704 -43.02 -49.32 30.43
C LYS A 704 -42.58 -48.09 29.66
N ALA A 705 -42.98 -46.91 30.08
CA ALA A 705 -42.52 -45.68 29.45
C ALA A 705 -41.01 -45.46 29.54
N ALA A 706 -40.39 -45.87 30.69
CA ALA A 706 -38.94 -45.82 30.86
C ALA A 706 -38.20 -46.64 29.79
N ARG A 707 -38.74 -47.84 29.48
CA ARG A 707 -38.20 -48.73 28.46
C ARG A 707 -38.22 -48.06 27.06
N GLU A 708 -39.39 -47.53 26.69
CA GLU A 708 -39.56 -46.85 25.37
C GLU A 708 -38.57 -45.70 25.18
N TYR A 709 -38.33 -44.91 26.19
CA TYR A 709 -37.33 -43.79 26.11
C TYR A 709 -35.91 -44.28 26.09
N TYR A 710 -35.53 -45.32 26.84
CA TYR A 710 -34.19 -45.89 26.79
C TYR A 710 -33.91 -46.59 25.45
N GLU A 711 -34.91 -47.25 24.83
CA GLU A 711 -34.80 -47.85 23.52
C GLU A 711 -34.58 -46.79 22.44
N LYS A 712 -35.36 -45.70 22.45
CA LYS A 712 -35.14 -44.55 21.57
C LYS A 712 -33.72 -43.95 21.69
N ALA A 713 -33.23 -43.79 22.96
CA ALA A 713 -31.88 -43.33 23.19
C ALA A 713 -30.82 -44.30 22.66
N LEU A 714 -31.07 -45.63 22.76
CA LEU A 714 -30.17 -46.68 22.29
C LEU A 714 -30.15 -46.77 20.75
N GLU A 715 -31.28 -46.53 20.07
CA GLU A 715 -31.31 -46.38 18.60
C GLU A 715 -30.38 -45.27 18.09
N LEU A 716 -30.31 -44.14 18.81
CA LEU A 716 -29.43 -43.02 18.47
C LEU A 716 -27.96 -43.33 18.79
N VAL A 717 -27.71 -44.07 19.87
CA VAL A 717 -26.35 -44.41 20.32
C VAL A 717 -26.25 -45.92 20.64
N PRO A 718 -26.11 -46.80 19.62
CA PRO A 718 -26.17 -48.26 19.77
C PRO A 718 -25.08 -48.85 20.67
N ASN A 719 -23.97 -48.18 20.80
CA ASN A 719 -22.80 -48.66 21.59
C ASN A 719 -22.78 -48.14 23.04
N SER A 720 -23.84 -47.48 23.52
CA SER A 720 -23.89 -46.93 24.89
C SER A 720 -24.00 -48.05 25.94
N LYS A 721 -22.94 -48.26 26.73
CA LYS A 721 -22.89 -49.21 27.83
C LYS A 721 -23.88 -48.88 28.95
N ILE A 722 -24.04 -47.57 29.24
CA ILE A 722 -24.95 -47.03 30.28
C ILE A 722 -26.41 -47.34 29.96
N LEU A 723 -26.84 -47.19 28.71
CA LEU A 723 -28.22 -47.46 28.30
C LEU A 723 -28.53 -48.95 28.38
N ARG A 724 -27.60 -49.81 27.98
CA ARG A 724 -27.75 -51.27 28.12
C ARG A 724 -27.83 -51.71 29.57
N GLU A 725 -27.04 -51.11 30.44
CA GLU A 725 -27.11 -51.35 31.87
C GLU A 725 -28.43 -50.89 32.48
N ASN A 726 -28.95 -49.73 32.07
CA ASN A 726 -30.22 -49.23 32.55
C ASN A 726 -31.38 -50.12 32.12
N LEU A 727 -31.42 -50.58 30.86
CA LEU A 727 -32.39 -51.54 30.36
C LEU A 727 -32.30 -52.86 31.08
N SER A 728 -31.08 -53.40 31.37
CA SER A 728 -30.91 -54.63 32.12
C SER A 728 -31.34 -54.53 33.60
N LYS A 729 -31.23 -53.36 34.21
CA LYS A 729 -31.79 -53.07 35.55
C LYS A 729 -33.30 -53.09 35.52
N LEU A 730 -33.89 -52.47 34.50
CA LEU A 730 -35.32 -52.41 34.28
C LEU A 730 -35.91 -53.85 34.12
N ASP A 731 -35.28 -54.70 33.29
CA ASP A 731 -35.66 -56.08 33.07
C ASP A 731 -35.66 -56.91 34.37
N ARG A 732 -34.65 -56.68 35.23
CA ARG A 732 -34.57 -57.35 36.55
C ARG A 732 -35.71 -56.88 37.48
N LEU A 733 -36.02 -55.59 37.49
CA LEU A 733 -37.10 -55.06 38.32
C LEU A 733 -38.49 -55.53 37.86
N GLU A 734 -38.75 -55.55 36.55
CA GLU A 734 -40.02 -56.04 36.01
C GLU A 734 -40.19 -57.54 36.32
N LYS A 735 -39.15 -58.35 36.19
CA LYS A 735 -39.21 -59.78 36.56
C LYS A 735 -39.51 -59.97 38.05
N LYS A 736 -38.90 -59.13 38.91
CA LYS A 736 -39.14 -59.20 40.33
C LYS A 736 -40.56 -58.81 40.71
N LEU A 737 -41.12 -57.77 40.09
CA LEU A 737 -42.51 -57.33 40.27
C LEU A 737 -43.53 -58.35 39.70
N GLN A 738 -43.21 -59.01 38.60
CA GLN A 738 -44.06 -60.10 38.09
C GLN A 738 -44.03 -61.32 38.99
N GLY A 739 -42.87 -61.63 39.62
CA GLY A 739 -42.76 -62.68 40.62
C GLY A 739 -43.59 -62.40 41.86
N GLN A 740 -43.54 -61.15 42.42
CA GLN A 740 -44.33 -60.70 43.56
C GLN A 740 -45.85 -60.73 43.29
N ARG A 741 -46.28 -60.29 42.08
CA ARG A 741 -47.70 -60.38 41.68
C ARG A 741 -48.21 -61.81 41.52
N ARG A 742 -47.36 -62.79 41.15
CA ARG A 742 -47.68 -64.21 41.09
C ARG A 742 -47.78 -64.80 42.47
N GLU A 743 -46.94 -64.37 43.41
CA GLU A 743 -47.00 -64.80 44.80
C GLU A 743 -48.23 -64.23 45.53
N GLU A 744 -48.70 -63.01 45.24
CA GLU A 744 -49.90 -62.40 45.83
C GLU A 744 -51.20 -63.01 45.19
N GLN A 745 -51.17 -63.55 44.01
CA GLN A 745 -52.30 -64.19 43.37
C GLN A 745 -52.48 -65.69 43.75
N SER A 746 -51.48 -66.35 44.31
CA SER A 746 -51.48 -67.76 44.67
C SER A 746 -52.20 -68.12 45.96
N PRO A 747 -52.63 -67.21 46.90
CA PRO A 747 -53.41 -67.58 48.10
C PRO A 747 -54.92 -67.69 47.88
N GLN A 748 -55.50 -67.34 46.74
CA GLN A 748 -56.98 -67.33 46.56
C GLN A 748 -57.55 -68.66 45.95
N GLU A 749 -56.69 -69.59 45.46
CA GLU A 749 -57.18 -70.85 44.92
C GLU A 749 -57.09 -72.03 45.90
N ALA A 750 -56.62 -71.79 47.16
CA ALA A 750 -56.54 -72.84 48.20
C ALA A 750 -57.71 -72.85 49.20
N SER A 751 -58.75 -71.99 49.01
CA SER A 751 -59.93 -71.84 49.89
C SER A 751 -61.23 -72.37 49.31
N THR A 752 -61.21 -73.14 48.21
CA THR A 752 -62.42 -73.77 47.67
C THR A 752 -62.07 -75.17 47.19
N ARG A 753 -61.78 -76.08 48.14
CA ARG A 753 -61.99 -77.51 48.13
C ARG A 753 -62.29 -78.04 49.53
#